data_eead077b4e7218166d35067bad187307
#
_entry.id   eead077b4e7218166d35067bad187307
#
_cell.length_a   1.000
_cell.length_b   1.000
_cell.length_c   1.000
_cell.angle_alpha   90.00
_cell.angle_beta   90.00
_cell.angle_gamma   90.00
#
_symmetry.space_group_name_H-M   'P 1'
#
loop_
_entity.id
_entity.type
_entity.pdbx_description
1 polymer ?
#
loop_
_entity_poly.entity_id
_entity_poly.type
_entity_poly.pdbx_seq_one_letter_code
_entity_poly.pdbx_strand_id
1 'polypeptide(L)'
;KMLSNDLKRAQKVSKGLKMTAVTADAPDAALVKALLDAIKTEADQISRRLMRLRLQANSVDDEDTIRQLAQQRQLLRELSWKTDFQQLTEPQARMIGRLIPEARAVSKTIAQDTRQQLTLLKEAMAFRRVVRDHELGAVISLHLSSHGDGVGAFNQGWLYSLRPHRASARVSPYSTIEEVLRETAAVVESELGLPPVFKDSLRPSRLKSWQSYLPDQPQMGGEVSALAGFIGLTLATTHDVRDHWGTPSDTVEKIDWHYARQQGQLVSGLIHRLAENRPLASGEYPRDGLSTLSGRAKFIRQGELFAEQPAPGTMVLAFQGPAAYHAMVDPMGRFQLRGISDKKLVFDKVILEGYRFDPDSGQTLWAIDKKQTGKDAYRVKMQRNQMETDLIMFACRPTTFFSLLEPRSFRYMTKIDLLDARLEAPPLRYWWSRIDTRESTINTLFLVPETRFKLTLSDSVLNKKMILTDATERRSEGIGYRVDDWPRLYHTEYRVAQDMWRLLGPRLQSLEENGIHNERLLTIEAEGREALEQARRALAGQTYDRFMAAATRSWALAIRVYNQVEQTQKDVLFGVLFYIALFVPFAFCAERLLFGYRNIHKRIIAFLSILLLLITIIYNVHPAFDLAYSPTVVILAFFIMGLSLIVTLIIFFRFEEEMAQLQNRAVRKSAEEISRWKAFVASFFLGVSNLRRRRLRTALTCTTLIILTFTIMSFTSVKSSRLHARIMFRTDVPYQGFFLKTPNWQDLPAEALGTLANAFHQATVGPRVWLENEDRTRVTRIPVMFGPQTFEAQGLVGLSAQEGQLTGLDRLLVAGQWFANDTDPAVIISRRMADSLGIRLDRIDQTEVTVWGTRYKVSGVFDDSRLETRTDLDGEPLTEGEATSLHEALQQEENRQEGRPDNTNKQNQRHQKFPPYSTPDPL
;
A
#
# COMPACT_ATOMS: atom_id res chain seq x y z
N LYS A 1 13.00 31.23 25.76
CA LYS A 1 12.36 31.75 26.98
C LYS A 1 11.32 30.78 27.54
N MET A 2 10.44 30.26 26.71
CA MET A 2 9.38 29.31 27.11
C MET A 2 9.95 28.04 27.76
N LEU A 3 10.84 27.30 27.08
CA LEU A 3 11.51 26.11 27.63
C LEU A 3 12.35 26.40 28.90
N SER A 4 12.99 27.57 28.99
CA SER A 4 13.72 27.98 30.20
C SER A 4 12.78 28.21 31.38
N ASN A 5 11.60 28.76 31.13
CA ASN A 5 10.57 28.94 32.16
C ASN A 5 9.97 27.61 32.57
N ASP A 6 9.73 26.71 31.61
CA ASP A 6 9.20 25.36 31.87
C ASP A 6 10.19 24.51 32.68
N LEU A 7 11.50 24.65 32.39
CA LEU A 7 12.55 24.03 33.20
C LEU A 7 12.57 24.55 34.64
N LYS A 8 12.48 25.87 34.83
CA LYS A 8 12.41 26.47 36.17
C LYS A 8 11.16 26.00 36.92
N ARG A 9 10.02 25.93 36.25
CA ARG A 9 8.79 25.41 36.85
C ARG A 9 8.93 23.95 37.26
N ALA A 10 9.41 23.06 36.36
CA ALA A 10 9.63 21.65 36.67
C ALA A 10 10.63 21.46 37.85
N GLN A 11 11.69 22.24 37.88
CA GLN A 11 12.64 22.22 38.99
C GLN A 11 12.03 22.71 40.31
N LYS A 12 11.15 23.74 40.25
CA LYS A 12 10.44 24.27 41.44
C LYS A 12 9.45 23.24 41.99
N VAL A 13 8.72 22.55 41.11
CA VAL A 13 7.81 21.43 41.45
C VAL A 13 8.60 20.28 42.06
N SER A 14 9.72 19.87 41.49
CA SER A 14 10.55 18.79 42.02
C SER A 14 11.13 19.15 43.40
N LYS A 15 11.48 20.41 43.66
CA LYS A 15 11.93 20.90 44.98
C LYS A 15 10.77 20.97 46.00
N GLY A 16 9.61 21.47 45.58
CA GLY A 16 8.40 21.53 46.39
C GLY A 16 7.92 20.18 46.88
N LEU A 17 8.00 19.15 46.00
CA LEU A 17 7.68 17.78 46.34
C LEU A 17 8.70 17.11 47.33
N LYS A 18 9.83 17.73 47.61
CA LYS A 18 10.78 17.29 48.64
C LYS A 18 10.33 17.64 50.05
N MET A 19 9.48 18.63 50.21
CA MET A 19 8.99 19.05 51.51
C MET A 19 7.82 18.12 51.93
N THR A 20 7.95 17.52 53.10
CA THR A 20 7.07 16.48 53.66
C THR A 20 5.75 17.02 54.23
N ALA A 21 5.46 18.28 54.05
CA ALA A 21 4.21 18.87 54.48
C ALA A 21 3.60 19.70 53.35
N VAL A 22 2.46 19.27 52.84
CA VAL A 22 1.51 20.14 52.15
C VAL A 22 0.93 21.07 53.19
N THR A 23 1.72 22.01 53.70
CA THR A 23 1.27 23.07 54.62
C THR A 23 1.00 24.32 53.80
N ALA A 24 -0.15 24.62 53.71
CA ALA A 24 -1.02 25.75 53.95
C ALA A 24 -0.79 27.10 53.25
N ASP A 25 0.26 27.44 52.59
CA ASP A 25 0.33 28.72 51.89
C ASP A 25 0.33 28.56 50.39
N ALA A 26 -0.81 28.88 49.78
CA ALA A 26 -1.12 28.88 48.34
C ALA A 26 -0.32 27.88 47.50
N PRO A 27 -0.85 26.66 47.24
CA PRO A 27 -0.13 25.68 46.45
C PRO A 27 0.19 26.25 45.06
N ASP A 28 1.48 26.21 44.69
CA ASP A 28 1.90 26.56 43.33
C ASP A 28 1.09 25.73 42.32
N ALA A 29 0.41 26.40 41.39
CA ALA A 29 -0.45 25.76 40.38
C ALA A 29 0.25 24.60 39.62
N ALA A 30 1.58 24.65 39.52
CA ALA A 30 2.35 23.57 38.90
C ALA A 30 2.50 22.34 39.82
N LEU A 31 2.54 22.51 41.13
CA LEU A 31 2.52 21.40 42.10
C LEU A 31 1.19 20.69 42.09
N VAL A 32 0.09 21.47 42.13
CA VAL A 32 -1.28 20.91 42.05
C VAL A 32 -1.47 20.16 40.74
N LYS A 33 -0.98 20.67 39.65
CA LYS A 33 -1.08 20.00 38.34
C LYS A 33 -0.28 18.68 38.31
N ALA A 34 0.96 18.66 38.80
CA ALA A 34 1.76 17.42 38.86
C ALA A 34 1.10 16.36 39.77
N LEU A 35 0.52 16.79 40.86
CA LEU A 35 -0.22 15.91 41.79
C LEU A 35 -1.50 15.38 41.13
N LEU A 36 -2.26 16.21 40.46
CA LEU A 36 -3.44 15.79 39.70
C LEU A 36 -3.10 14.81 38.58
N ASP A 37 -1.99 14.99 37.90
CA ASP A 37 -1.52 14.07 36.85
C ASP A 37 -1.10 12.72 37.44
N ALA A 38 -0.44 12.71 38.63
CA ALA A 38 -0.13 11.48 39.37
C ALA A 38 -1.40 10.76 39.86
N ILE A 39 -2.37 11.51 40.40
CA ILE A 39 -3.69 10.96 40.83
C ILE A 39 -4.41 10.30 39.65
N LYS A 40 -4.43 10.93 38.50
CA LYS A 40 -5.06 10.39 37.28
C LYS A 40 -4.36 9.10 36.80
N THR A 41 -3.03 9.09 36.81
CA THR A 41 -2.24 7.94 36.40
C THR A 41 -2.50 6.72 37.29
N GLU A 42 -2.51 6.92 38.61
CA GLU A 42 -2.82 5.85 39.60
C GLU A 42 -4.26 5.36 39.48
N ALA A 43 -5.24 6.26 39.31
CA ALA A 43 -6.64 5.89 39.08
C ALA A 43 -6.81 5.02 37.85
N ASP A 44 -6.00 5.25 36.81
CA ASP A 44 -6.02 4.45 35.58
C ASP A 44 -5.39 3.07 35.75
N GLN A 45 -4.30 2.99 36.52
CA GLN A 45 -3.67 1.70 36.85
C GLN A 45 -4.62 0.83 37.69
N ILE A 46 -5.27 1.42 38.69
CA ILE A 46 -6.27 0.72 39.50
C ILE A 46 -7.48 0.31 38.65
N SER A 47 -7.95 1.15 37.72
CA SER A 47 -9.05 0.80 36.83
C SER A 47 -8.71 -0.40 35.96
N ARG A 48 -7.48 -0.46 35.43
CA ARG A 48 -6.99 -1.60 34.64
C ARG A 48 -6.85 -2.87 35.47
N ARG A 49 -6.37 -2.78 36.72
CA ARG A 49 -6.27 -3.90 37.64
C ARG A 49 -7.64 -4.44 38.05
N LEU A 50 -8.59 -3.55 38.35
CA LEU A 50 -9.99 -3.88 38.60
C LEU A 50 -10.64 -4.62 37.44
N MET A 51 -10.42 -4.14 36.21
CA MET A 51 -10.98 -4.78 35.03
C MET A 51 -10.43 -6.20 34.84
N ARG A 52 -9.11 -6.41 35.03
CA ARG A 52 -8.49 -7.73 34.96
C ARG A 52 -9.01 -8.68 36.04
N LEU A 53 -9.08 -8.22 37.28
CA LEU A 53 -9.57 -9.04 38.39
C LEU A 53 -11.04 -9.41 38.22
N ARG A 54 -11.90 -8.49 37.74
CA ARG A 54 -13.33 -8.79 37.48
C ARG A 54 -13.54 -9.83 36.39
N LEU A 55 -12.61 -9.94 35.47
CA LEU A 55 -12.65 -10.95 34.40
C LEU A 55 -12.10 -12.32 34.83
N GLN A 56 -11.29 -12.36 35.87
CA GLN A 56 -10.59 -13.56 36.36
C GLN A 56 -11.09 -14.03 37.72
N ALA A 57 -12.00 -13.28 38.39
CA ALA A 57 -12.46 -13.56 39.74
C ALA A 57 -13.23 -14.89 39.83
N ASN A 58 -12.63 -15.84 40.50
CA ASN A 58 -13.20 -17.15 40.78
C ASN A 58 -13.27 -17.47 42.31
N SER A 59 -12.88 -16.52 43.18
CA SER A 59 -12.81 -16.73 44.62
C SER A 59 -13.36 -15.56 45.44
N VAL A 60 -13.71 -15.82 46.71
CA VAL A 60 -14.21 -14.79 47.68
C VAL A 60 -13.10 -13.76 47.96
N ASP A 61 -11.83 -14.19 48.01
CA ASP A 61 -10.70 -13.28 48.22
C ASP A 61 -10.50 -12.28 47.06
N ASP A 62 -10.89 -12.68 45.86
CA ASP A 62 -10.88 -11.78 44.69
C ASP A 62 -11.96 -10.70 44.84
N GLU A 63 -13.14 -11.00 45.41
CA GLU A 63 -14.19 -10.03 45.60
C GLU A 63 -13.80 -8.95 46.60
N ASP A 64 -13.12 -9.32 47.71
CA ASP A 64 -12.65 -8.34 48.68
C ASP A 64 -11.53 -7.45 48.11
N THR A 65 -10.64 -8.02 47.34
CA THR A 65 -9.64 -7.26 46.62
C THR A 65 -10.27 -6.29 45.59
N ILE A 66 -11.31 -6.72 44.90
CA ILE A 66 -12.10 -5.88 43.97
C ILE A 66 -12.76 -4.74 44.70
N ARG A 67 -13.37 -4.98 45.90
CA ARG A 67 -13.99 -3.94 46.72
C ARG A 67 -12.98 -2.90 47.20
N GLN A 68 -11.80 -3.33 47.68
CA GLN A 68 -10.75 -2.43 48.14
C GLN A 68 -10.20 -1.55 46.98
N LEU A 69 -9.94 -2.13 45.83
CA LEU A 69 -9.49 -1.38 44.67
C LEU A 69 -10.55 -0.43 44.12
N ALA A 70 -11.83 -0.81 44.18
CA ALA A 70 -12.95 0.09 43.82
C ALA A 70 -13.05 1.30 44.73
N GLN A 71 -12.87 1.10 46.05
CA GLN A 71 -12.84 2.19 47.05
C GLN A 71 -11.62 3.10 46.81
N GLN A 72 -10.42 2.53 46.55
CA GLN A 72 -9.24 3.31 46.23
C GLN A 72 -9.44 4.16 44.97
N ARG A 73 -10.03 3.55 43.93
CA ARG A 73 -10.34 4.29 42.69
C ARG A 73 -11.29 5.43 42.92
N GLN A 74 -12.32 5.23 43.76
CA GLN A 74 -13.30 6.27 44.09
C GLN A 74 -12.64 7.44 44.84
N LEU A 75 -11.77 7.15 45.82
CA LEU A 75 -10.99 8.16 46.51
C LEU A 75 -10.10 8.99 45.58
N LEU A 76 -9.40 8.32 44.64
CA LEU A 76 -8.59 9.01 43.66
C LEU A 76 -9.43 9.88 42.73
N ARG A 77 -10.62 9.42 42.37
CA ARG A 77 -11.56 10.19 41.56
C ARG A 77 -12.07 11.43 42.27
N GLU A 78 -12.40 11.31 43.53
CA GLU A 78 -12.78 12.45 44.38
C GLU A 78 -11.64 13.45 44.52
N LEU A 79 -10.40 12.98 44.73
CA LEU A 79 -9.21 13.83 44.77
C LEU A 79 -8.95 14.54 43.44
N SER A 80 -9.22 13.90 42.30
CA SER A 80 -9.01 14.51 40.98
C SER A 80 -9.91 15.70 40.68
N TRP A 81 -11.00 15.86 41.41
CA TRP A 81 -11.96 16.98 41.29
C TRP A 81 -11.74 18.07 42.33
N LYS A 82 -10.90 17.82 43.37
CA LYS A 82 -10.61 18.83 44.36
C LYS A 82 -9.70 19.91 43.79
N THR A 83 -10.11 21.14 43.95
CA THR A 83 -9.33 22.32 43.65
C THR A 83 -8.56 22.87 44.88
N ASP A 84 -8.98 22.48 46.08
CA ASP A 84 -8.38 22.87 47.34
C ASP A 84 -7.94 21.64 48.14
N PHE A 85 -6.62 21.56 48.46
CA PHE A 85 -5.99 20.46 49.18
C PHE A 85 -5.81 20.75 50.68
N GLN A 86 -6.34 21.86 51.18
CA GLN A 86 -6.26 22.23 52.62
C GLN A 86 -7.21 21.42 53.51
N GLN A 87 -8.29 20.91 52.93
CA GLN A 87 -9.27 20.10 53.66
C GLN A 87 -9.30 18.66 53.13
N LEU A 88 -8.33 17.86 53.53
CA LEU A 88 -8.25 16.45 53.17
C LEU A 88 -8.74 15.56 54.30
N THR A 89 -9.52 14.54 53.96
CA THR A 89 -9.81 13.47 54.92
C THR A 89 -8.54 12.61 55.11
N GLU A 90 -8.45 11.92 56.26
CA GLU A 90 -7.28 11.10 56.58
C GLU A 90 -6.93 10.04 55.49
N PRO A 91 -7.91 9.34 54.88
CA PRO A 91 -7.65 8.43 53.75
C PRO A 91 -7.10 9.18 52.52
N GLN A 92 -7.58 10.38 52.23
CA GLN A 92 -7.12 11.21 51.12
C GLN A 92 -5.68 11.70 51.34
N ALA A 93 -5.35 12.12 52.55
CA ALA A 93 -4.00 12.54 52.93
C ALA A 93 -2.98 11.40 52.81
N ARG A 94 -3.34 10.18 53.27
CA ARG A 94 -2.50 8.98 53.11
C ARG A 94 -2.27 8.65 51.62
N MET A 95 -3.29 8.75 50.78
CA MET A 95 -3.19 8.51 49.32
C MET A 95 -2.25 9.51 48.67
N ILE A 96 -2.38 10.80 48.98
CA ILE A 96 -1.49 11.84 48.47
C ILE A 96 -0.05 11.59 48.92
N GLY A 97 0.19 11.19 50.16
CA GLY A 97 1.52 10.86 50.65
C GLY A 97 2.18 9.73 49.87
N ARG A 98 1.43 8.76 49.39
CA ARG A 98 1.92 7.69 48.49
C ARG A 98 2.24 8.18 47.08
N LEU A 99 1.49 9.17 46.57
CA LEU A 99 1.68 9.68 45.21
C LEU A 99 2.80 10.74 45.07
N ILE A 100 3.26 11.31 46.19
CA ILE A 100 4.35 12.30 46.18
C ILE A 100 5.64 11.75 45.55
N PRO A 101 6.13 10.53 45.86
CA PRO A 101 7.33 9.99 45.23
C PRO A 101 7.19 9.84 43.71
N GLU A 102 6.02 9.41 43.26
CA GLU A 102 5.72 9.18 41.84
C GLU A 102 5.62 10.52 41.09
N ALA A 103 4.92 11.51 41.65
CA ALA A 103 4.88 12.87 41.10
C ALA A 103 6.28 13.52 41.05
N ARG A 104 7.15 13.20 42.03
CA ARG A 104 8.55 13.65 42.07
C ARG A 104 9.35 13.00 40.93
N ALA A 105 9.18 11.72 40.67
CA ALA A 105 9.86 11.00 39.58
C ALA A 105 9.45 11.61 38.22
N VAL A 106 8.15 11.77 37.97
CA VAL A 106 7.62 12.38 36.75
C VAL A 106 8.16 13.81 36.58
N SER A 107 8.14 14.63 37.62
CA SER A 107 8.67 16.01 37.58
C SER A 107 10.18 16.05 37.30
N LYS A 108 10.94 15.07 37.82
CA LYS A 108 12.37 14.94 37.56
C LYS A 108 12.63 14.57 36.09
N THR A 109 11.88 13.65 35.53
CA THR A 109 11.97 13.29 34.11
C THR A 109 11.63 14.48 33.22
N ILE A 110 10.54 15.20 33.49
CA ILE A 110 10.20 16.42 32.77
C ILE A 110 11.32 17.45 32.81
N ALA A 111 11.94 17.62 33.97
CA ALA A 111 13.05 18.56 34.11
C ALA A 111 14.30 18.12 33.34
N GLN A 112 14.57 16.83 33.26
CA GLN A 112 15.67 16.27 32.47
C GLN A 112 15.42 16.45 30.96
N ASP A 113 14.26 16.07 30.48
CA ASP A 113 13.87 16.21 29.07
C ASP A 113 13.87 17.67 28.63
N THR A 114 13.30 18.57 29.45
CA THR A 114 13.27 19.98 29.15
C THR A 114 14.69 20.59 29.13
N ARG A 115 15.59 20.10 30.00
CA ARG A 115 16.99 20.51 29.99
C ARG A 115 17.69 20.07 28.71
N GLN A 116 17.48 18.82 28.29
CA GLN A 116 18.05 18.30 27.06
C GLN A 116 17.54 19.09 25.85
N GLN A 117 16.24 19.32 25.74
CA GLN A 117 15.66 20.16 24.69
C GLN A 117 16.21 21.58 24.69
N LEU A 118 16.43 22.17 25.88
CA LEU A 118 17.02 23.51 25.99
C LEU A 118 18.48 23.52 25.52
N THR A 119 19.25 22.48 25.80
CA THR A 119 20.61 22.31 25.31
C THR A 119 20.65 22.22 23.79
N LEU A 120 19.88 21.32 23.21
CA LEU A 120 19.74 21.18 21.74
C LEU A 120 19.31 22.50 21.08
N LEU A 121 18.38 23.23 21.70
CA LEU A 121 17.94 24.53 21.18
C LEU A 121 19.07 25.59 21.26
N LYS A 122 19.87 25.60 22.34
CA LYS A 122 21.01 26.50 22.45
C LYS A 122 22.08 26.20 21.41
N GLU A 123 22.37 24.93 21.16
CA GLU A 123 23.29 24.48 20.11
C GLU A 123 22.80 24.89 18.72
N ALA A 124 21.52 24.62 18.43
CA ALA A 124 20.90 25.06 17.20
C ALA A 124 20.89 26.59 17.01
N MET A 125 20.70 27.33 18.10
CA MET A 125 20.79 28.79 18.04
C MET A 125 22.22 29.29 17.86
N ALA A 126 23.23 28.63 18.42
CA ALA A 126 24.62 28.92 18.19
C ALA A 126 25.01 28.69 16.73
N PHE A 127 24.62 27.50 16.18
CA PHE A 127 24.80 27.21 14.76
C PHE A 127 24.08 28.23 13.86
N ARG A 128 22.86 28.60 14.20
CA ARG A 128 22.09 29.60 13.44
C ARG A 128 22.76 30.98 13.45
N ARG A 129 23.43 31.35 14.50
CA ARG A 129 24.24 32.62 14.53
C ARG A 129 25.38 32.54 13.55
N VAL A 130 26.15 31.44 13.56
CA VAL A 130 27.25 31.24 12.63
C VAL A 130 26.75 31.31 11.17
N VAL A 131 25.67 30.57 10.87
CA VAL A 131 25.10 30.58 9.50
C VAL A 131 24.47 31.91 9.10
N ARG A 132 23.93 32.68 10.09
CA ARG A 132 23.37 34.00 9.82
C ARG A 132 24.42 35.07 9.38
N ASP A 133 25.61 34.94 9.91
CA ASP A 133 26.69 35.90 9.63
C ASP A 133 27.49 35.50 8.38
N HIS A 134 27.17 34.36 7.76
CA HIS A 134 27.78 33.83 6.55
C HIS A 134 26.71 33.50 5.50
N GLU A 135 27.03 33.68 4.25
CA GLU A 135 26.21 33.20 3.13
C GLU A 135 26.53 31.74 2.87
N LEU A 136 25.49 30.89 2.91
CA LEU A 136 25.63 29.47 2.63
C LEU A 136 25.73 29.25 1.12
N GLY A 137 26.95 28.99 0.61
CA GLY A 137 27.20 28.77 -0.80
C GLY A 137 26.70 27.41 -1.28
N ALA A 138 27.08 26.35 -0.58
CA ALA A 138 26.68 24.98 -0.89
C ALA A 138 26.70 24.07 0.34
N VAL A 139 25.97 22.97 0.28
CA VAL A 139 26.03 21.86 1.24
C VAL A 139 26.54 20.62 0.49
N ILE A 140 27.71 20.14 0.86
CA ILE A 140 28.32 18.96 0.26
C ILE A 140 28.24 17.82 1.26
N SER A 141 27.48 16.79 0.94
CA SER A 141 27.37 15.55 1.71
C SER A 141 28.31 14.51 1.15
N LEU A 142 28.89 13.67 1.98
CA LEU A 142 29.78 12.59 1.57
C LEU A 142 29.10 11.24 1.81
N HIS A 143 29.14 10.38 0.81
CA HIS A 143 28.67 8.99 0.87
C HIS A 143 29.72 8.08 0.22
N LEU A 144 30.87 7.97 0.91
CA LEU A 144 32.03 7.27 0.39
C LEU A 144 32.07 5.80 0.84
N SER A 145 32.55 4.95 0.00
CA SER A 145 32.87 3.54 0.23
C SER A 145 34.23 3.23 -0.38
N SER A 146 34.78 2.03 -0.13
CA SER A 146 36.20 1.77 -0.44
C SER A 146 36.46 0.83 -1.62
N HIS A 147 35.44 0.24 -2.22
CA HIS A 147 35.61 -0.76 -3.29
C HIS A 147 35.29 -0.24 -4.69
N GLY A 148 34.79 0.97 -4.81
CA GLY A 148 34.50 1.58 -6.09
C GLY A 148 35.70 2.25 -6.75
N ASP A 149 35.57 2.55 -8.02
CA ASP A 149 36.64 3.08 -8.86
C ASP A 149 36.75 4.60 -8.90
N GLY A 150 35.84 5.31 -8.23
CA GLY A 150 35.84 6.75 -8.22
C GLY A 150 34.72 7.41 -7.46
N VAL A 151 34.58 8.72 -7.65
CA VAL A 151 33.58 9.56 -6.99
C VAL A 151 32.72 10.25 -8.04
N GLY A 152 31.41 10.20 -7.85
CA GLY A 152 30.43 10.95 -8.63
C GLY A 152 29.76 12.04 -7.78
N ALA A 153 29.30 13.10 -8.42
CA ALA A 153 28.49 14.14 -7.79
C ALA A 153 27.02 13.96 -8.13
N PHE A 154 26.18 13.83 -7.10
CA PHE A 154 24.75 13.60 -7.20
C PHE A 154 23.96 14.74 -6.59
N ASN A 155 23.01 15.25 -7.32
CA ASN A 155 22.23 16.42 -6.94
C ASN A 155 20.72 16.21 -6.95
N GLN A 156 20.29 14.99 -7.27
CA GLN A 156 18.91 14.76 -7.60
C GLN A 156 18.08 14.10 -6.52
N GLY A 157 16.79 14.41 -6.58
CA GLY A 157 15.68 13.99 -5.80
C GLY A 157 15.26 12.54 -6.01
N TRP A 158 15.87 11.63 -5.30
CA TRP A 158 15.41 10.25 -5.19
C TRP A 158 14.52 10.04 -3.95
N LEU A 159 14.66 10.94 -2.98
CA LEU A 159 13.88 10.89 -1.75
C LEU A 159 12.43 11.34 -1.95
N TYR A 160 12.19 12.22 -2.92
CA TYR A 160 10.88 12.79 -3.19
C TYR A 160 10.53 12.78 -4.68
N SER A 161 9.28 12.45 -4.99
CA SER A 161 8.70 12.61 -6.34
C SER A 161 8.42 14.09 -6.62
N LEU A 162 9.40 14.79 -7.16
CA LEU A 162 9.27 16.21 -7.48
C LEU A 162 8.25 16.46 -8.59
N ARG A 163 7.53 17.58 -8.48
CA ARG A 163 6.68 18.06 -9.58
C ARG A 163 7.54 18.48 -10.76
N PRO A 164 7.18 18.15 -12.02
CA PRO A 164 8.02 18.37 -13.19
C PRO A 164 8.56 19.80 -13.32
N HIS A 165 7.68 20.81 -13.19
CA HIS A 165 8.08 22.22 -13.28
C HIS A 165 9.02 22.67 -12.14
N ARG A 166 8.94 22.01 -10.98
CA ARG A 166 9.84 22.30 -9.86
C ARG A 166 11.14 21.51 -9.97
N ALA A 167 11.09 20.30 -10.52
CA ALA A 167 12.29 19.54 -10.83
C ALA A 167 13.18 20.32 -11.82
N SER A 168 12.60 20.82 -12.91
CA SER A 168 13.31 21.66 -13.89
C SER A 168 13.96 22.89 -13.26
N ALA A 169 13.21 23.65 -12.45
CA ALA A 169 13.73 24.84 -11.78
C ALA A 169 14.84 24.52 -10.76
N ARG A 170 14.80 23.34 -10.12
CA ARG A 170 15.83 22.89 -9.18
C ARG A 170 17.09 22.41 -9.86
N VAL A 171 16.97 21.86 -11.05
CA VAL A 171 18.11 21.29 -11.81
C VAL A 171 18.90 22.35 -12.60
N SER A 172 18.23 23.41 -13.07
CA SER A 172 18.85 24.46 -13.89
C SER A 172 20.18 25.00 -13.36
N PRO A 173 20.33 25.28 -12.04
CA PRO A 173 21.59 25.78 -11.50
C PRO A 173 22.76 24.80 -11.59
N TYR A 174 22.48 23.49 -11.61
CA TYR A 174 23.52 22.46 -11.57
C TYR A 174 24.27 22.27 -12.87
N SER A 175 23.79 22.83 -13.98
CA SER A 175 24.51 22.77 -15.25
C SER A 175 25.87 23.47 -15.20
N THR A 176 25.94 24.65 -14.60
CA THR A 176 27.17 25.39 -14.41
C THR A 176 28.07 24.75 -13.35
N ILE A 177 27.45 24.25 -12.28
CA ILE A 177 28.15 23.58 -11.18
C ILE A 177 28.89 22.33 -11.67
N GLU A 178 28.27 21.57 -12.57
CA GLU A 178 28.88 20.38 -13.13
C GLU A 178 30.17 20.68 -13.90
N GLU A 179 30.18 21.75 -14.69
CA GLU A 179 31.36 22.15 -15.42
C GLU A 179 32.50 22.55 -14.47
N VAL A 180 32.17 23.36 -13.47
CA VAL A 180 33.10 23.77 -12.42
C VAL A 180 33.64 22.55 -11.65
N LEU A 181 32.80 21.59 -11.29
CA LEU A 181 33.24 20.38 -10.58
C LEU A 181 34.17 19.54 -11.44
N ARG A 182 33.87 19.34 -12.72
CA ARG A 182 34.70 18.56 -13.63
C ARG A 182 36.04 19.20 -13.86
N GLU A 183 36.09 20.51 -14.13
CA GLU A 183 37.32 21.26 -14.32
C GLU A 183 38.19 21.26 -13.06
N THR A 184 37.56 21.52 -11.89
CA THR A 184 38.27 21.49 -10.62
C THR A 184 38.79 20.11 -10.28
N ALA A 185 38.01 19.06 -10.52
CA ALA A 185 38.48 17.68 -10.32
C ALA A 185 39.66 17.33 -11.19
N ALA A 186 39.65 17.68 -12.48
CA ALA A 186 40.77 17.45 -13.39
C ALA A 186 42.06 18.15 -12.95
N VAL A 187 41.94 19.39 -12.42
CA VAL A 187 43.08 20.11 -11.87
C VAL A 187 43.64 19.42 -10.62
N VAL A 188 42.79 19.01 -9.70
CA VAL A 188 43.19 18.30 -8.47
C VAL A 188 43.84 16.95 -8.79
N GLU A 189 43.25 16.19 -9.70
CA GLU A 189 43.80 14.90 -10.14
C GLU A 189 45.20 15.07 -10.76
N SER A 190 45.38 16.08 -11.60
CA SER A 190 46.69 16.41 -12.21
C SER A 190 47.74 16.84 -11.17
N GLU A 191 47.36 17.72 -10.22
CA GLU A 191 48.25 18.23 -9.17
C GLU A 191 48.70 17.14 -8.19
N LEU A 192 47.81 16.22 -7.86
CA LEU A 192 48.07 15.14 -6.91
C LEU A 192 48.59 13.85 -7.60
N GLY A 193 48.70 13.83 -8.92
CA GLY A 193 49.09 12.66 -9.68
C GLY A 193 48.12 11.48 -9.52
N LEU A 194 46.84 11.75 -9.34
CA LEU A 194 45.81 10.74 -9.21
C LEU A 194 45.36 10.21 -10.58
N PRO A 195 44.95 8.93 -10.68
CA PRO A 195 44.21 8.49 -11.85
C PRO A 195 42.90 9.27 -11.96
N PRO A 196 42.11 9.15 -13.05
CA PRO A 196 40.82 9.83 -13.18
C PRO A 196 39.81 9.22 -12.20
N VAL A 197 39.80 9.71 -10.97
CA VAL A 197 38.92 9.28 -9.86
C VAL A 197 37.55 9.93 -9.93
N PHE A 198 37.45 11.16 -10.45
CA PHE A 198 36.15 11.83 -10.65
C PHE A 198 35.48 11.27 -11.91
N LYS A 199 34.38 10.55 -11.69
CA LYS A 199 33.73 9.83 -12.79
C LYS A 199 32.71 10.69 -13.53
N ASP A 200 31.79 11.29 -12.83
CA ASP A 200 30.77 12.12 -13.46
C ASP A 200 29.92 12.91 -12.45
N SER A 201 29.12 13.81 -13.01
CA SER A 201 28.09 14.54 -12.30
C SER A 201 26.74 14.16 -12.85
N LEU A 202 25.97 13.39 -12.08
CA LEU A 202 24.68 12.88 -12.53
C LEU A 202 23.61 13.96 -12.52
N ARG A 203 22.99 14.18 -13.68
CA ARG A 203 21.89 15.13 -13.85
C ARG A 203 20.65 14.45 -14.44
N PRO A 204 19.42 14.93 -14.12
CA PRO A 204 18.19 14.42 -14.74
C PRO A 204 18.15 14.53 -16.26
N SER A 205 18.84 15.51 -16.82
CA SER A 205 18.88 15.80 -18.27
C SER A 205 19.86 14.90 -19.05
N ARG A 206 20.69 14.10 -18.37
CA ARG A 206 21.60 13.19 -19.06
C ARG A 206 20.90 11.91 -19.43
N LEU A 207 21.30 11.30 -20.56
CA LEU A 207 20.76 10.03 -21.03
C LEU A 207 21.14 8.84 -20.13
N LYS A 208 22.26 8.92 -19.40
CA LYS A 208 22.67 7.84 -18.47
C LYS A 208 21.77 7.79 -17.25
N SER A 209 21.38 6.60 -16.87
CA SER A 209 20.66 6.34 -15.64
C SER A 209 21.59 6.36 -14.43
N TRP A 210 21.02 6.56 -13.25
CA TRP A 210 21.77 6.49 -11.99
C TRP A 210 22.30 5.08 -11.70
N GLN A 211 21.61 4.03 -12.20
CA GLN A 211 22.06 2.64 -12.10
C GLN A 211 23.38 2.40 -12.82
N SER A 212 23.77 3.26 -13.76
CA SER A 212 25.10 3.19 -14.37
C SER A 212 26.23 3.44 -13.36
N TYR A 213 25.96 4.10 -12.24
CA TYR A 213 26.93 4.47 -11.22
C TYR A 213 26.74 3.74 -9.91
N LEU A 214 25.51 3.43 -9.55
CA LEU A 214 25.12 2.82 -8.29
C LEU A 214 24.11 1.69 -8.57
N PRO A 215 24.33 0.49 -8.03
CA PRO A 215 23.41 -0.63 -8.25
C PRO A 215 22.04 -0.41 -7.59
N ASP A 216 22.02 0.32 -6.48
CA ASP A 216 20.81 0.67 -5.73
C ASP A 216 20.79 2.17 -5.44
N GLN A 217 19.63 2.70 -5.17
CA GLN A 217 19.36 4.12 -4.98
C GLN A 217 19.53 4.50 -3.50
N PRO A 218 20.70 4.99 -3.08
CA PRO A 218 20.91 5.38 -1.68
C PRO A 218 20.22 6.71 -1.37
N GLN A 219 19.92 6.92 -0.09
CA GLN A 219 19.46 8.21 0.38
C GLN A 219 20.62 9.20 0.43
N MET A 220 20.54 10.27 -0.35
CA MET A 220 21.59 11.26 -0.49
C MET A 220 21.38 12.48 0.39
N GLY A 221 22.32 12.77 1.28
CA GLY A 221 22.21 13.90 2.23
C GLY A 221 22.12 15.27 1.57
N GLY A 222 22.73 15.46 0.41
CA GLY A 222 22.68 16.70 -0.36
C GLY A 222 21.27 17.02 -0.90
N GLU A 223 20.42 16.00 -1.10
CA GLU A 223 19.06 16.19 -1.61
C GLU A 223 18.19 17.03 -0.68
N VAL A 224 18.30 16.84 0.63
CA VAL A 224 17.52 17.60 1.62
C VAL A 224 17.85 19.09 1.52
N SER A 225 19.12 19.41 1.32
CA SER A 225 19.58 20.80 1.15
C SER A 225 19.08 21.40 -0.16
N ALA A 226 19.12 20.63 -1.25
CA ALA A 226 18.57 21.02 -2.53
C ALA A 226 17.06 21.30 -2.44
N LEU A 227 16.30 20.47 -1.73
CA LEU A 227 14.88 20.68 -1.47
C LEU A 227 14.62 21.95 -0.64
N ALA A 228 15.51 22.26 0.31
CA ALA A 228 15.41 23.47 1.11
C ALA A 228 15.74 24.76 0.33
N GLY A 229 16.18 24.66 -0.92
CA GLY A 229 16.50 25.81 -1.77
C GLY A 229 17.94 26.26 -1.73
N PHE A 230 18.82 25.39 -1.25
CA PHE A 230 20.27 25.60 -1.30
C PHE A 230 20.89 24.71 -2.41
N ILE A 231 22.14 24.99 -2.75
CA ILE A 231 22.91 24.04 -3.55
C ILE A 231 23.25 22.85 -2.64
N GLY A 232 22.70 21.71 -2.94
CA GLY A 232 22.97 20.46 -2.23
C GLY A 232 23.60 19.45 -3.18
N LEU A 233 24.80 18.97 -2.84
CA LEU A 233 25.52 17.94 -3.59
C LEU A 233 25.85 16.78 -2.66
N THR A 234 25.84 15.57 -3.20
CA THR A 234 26.41 14.41 -2.53
C THR A 234 27.55 13.87 -3.38
N LEU A 235 28.76 13.85 -2.83
CA LEU A 235 29.89 13.15 -3.42
C LEU A 235 29.83 11.71 -2.93
N ALA A 236 29.57 10.79 -3.84
CA ALA A 236 29.39 9.38 -3.51
C ALA A 236 30.34 8.53 -4.34
N THR A 237 30.84 7.45 -3.73
CA THR A 237 31.61 6.44 -4.47
C THR A 237 30.75 5.80 -5.54
N THR A 238 31.24 5.78 -6.74
CA THR A 238 30.64 5.12 -7.90
C THR A 238 31.13 3.69 -8.07
N HIS A 239 30.32 2.88 -8.71
CA HIS A 239 30.66 1.52 -9.09
C HIS A 239 31.07 0.61 -7.90
N ASP A 240 30.33 0.73 -6.79
CA ASP A 240 30.46 -0.09 -5.59
C ASP A 240 29.11 -0.63 -5.15
N VAL A 241 29.02 -1.95 -4.99
CA VAL A 241 27.81 -2.65 -4.52
C VAL A 241 27.48 -2.32 -3.08
N ARG A 242 28.48 -2.00 -2.24
CA ARG A 242 28.33 -1.72 -0.79
C ARG A 242 27.66 -2.84 -0.03
N ASP A 243 28.05 -4.08 -0.30
CA ASP A 243 27.47 -5.32 0.26
C ASP A 243 27.53 -5.39 1.78
N HIS A 244 28.46 -4.68 2.42
CA HIS A 244 28.60 -4.63 3.88
C HIS A 244 27.85 -3.46 4.55
N TRP A 245 27.35 -2.49 3.77
CA TRP A 245 26.75 -1.28 4.30
C TRP A 245 25.56 -1.54 5.20
N GLY A 246 25.57 -0.96 6.41
CA GLY A 246 24.51 -1.12 7.40
C GLY A 246 24.45 -2.50 8.04
N THR A 247 25.48 -3.32 7.88
CA THR A 247 25.58 -4.66 8.48
C THR A 247 26.68 -4.71 9.56
N PRO A 248 26.64 -5.66 10.50
CA PRO A 248 27.73 -5.87 11.47
C PRO A 248 29.07 -6.27 10.83
N SER A 249 29.07 -6.69 9.57
CA SER A 249 30.28 -7.07 8.84
C SER A 249 30.98 -5.89 8.18
N ASP A 250 30.46 -4.67 8.28
CA ASP A 250 31.13 -3.44 7.85
C ASP A 250 32.19 -3.04 8.89
N THR A 251 33.36 -3.63 8.75
CA THR A 251 34.49 -3.47 9.67
C THR A 251 35.69 -2.82 9.01
N VAL A 252 36.62 -2.30 9.82
CA VAL A 252 37.81 -1.59 9.35
C VAL A 252 38.70 -2.49 8.46
N GLU A 253 38.71 -3.80 8.72
CA GLU A 253 39.49 -4.77 7.96
C GLU A 253 38.99 -4.98 6.51
N LYS A 254 37.75 -4.59 6.27
CA LYS A 254 37.11 -4.65 4.94
C LYS A 254 37.40 -3.42 4.07
N ILE A 255 38.00 -2.37 4.63
CA ILE A 255 38.30 -1.17 3.89
C ILE A 255 39.49 -1.40 2.93
N ASP A 256 39.25 -1.17 1.64
CA ASP A 256 40.33 -1.04 0.68
C ASP A 256 40.95 0.38 0.79
N TRP A 257 42.04 0.45 1.51
CA TRP A 257 42.74 1.73 1.78
C TRP A 257 43.33 2.37 0.53
N HIS A 258 43.56 1.60 -0.53
CA HIS A 258 44.07 2.16 -1.78
C HIS A 258 43.05 3.08 -2.43
N TYR A 259 41.83 2.58 -2.65
CA TYR A 259 40.73 3.37 -3.21
C TYR A 259 40.23 4.45 -2.26
N ALA A 260 40.08 4.12 -0.98
CA ALA A 260 39.65 5.07 0.04
C ALA A 260 40.56 6.30 0.10
N ARG A 261 41.91 6.09 0.00
CA ARG A 261 42.90 7.16 -0.02
C ARG A 261 42.75 8.02 -1.27
N GLN A 262 42.66 7.45 -2.45
CA GLN A 262 42.51 8.21 -3.69
C GLN A 262 41.27 9.06 -3.70
N GLN A 263 40.14 8.50 -3.28
CA GLN A 263 38.88 9.24 -3.15
C GLN A 263 38.98 10.35 -2.11
N GLY A 264 39.58 10.07 -0.96
CA GLY A 264 39.79 11.08 0.10
C GLY A 264 40.68 12.23 -0.35
N GLN A 265 41.73 11.95 -1.10
CA GLN A 265 42.61 12.96 -1.68
C GLN A 265 41.85 13.83 -2.69
N LEU A 266 41.10 13.22 -3.62
CA LEU A 266 40.30 13.98 -4.58
C LEU A 266 39.25 14.84 -3.87
N VAL A 267 38.47 14.27 -2.95
CA VAL A 267 37.41 14.99 -2.25
C VAL A 267 37.96 16.15 -1.43
N SER A 268 39.05 15.92 -0.72
CA SER A 268 39.71 16.97 0.06
C SER A 268 40.23 18.12 -0.81
N GLY A 269 40.92 17.78 -1.91
CA GLY A 269 41.39 18.76 -2.88
C GLY A 269 40.27 19.53 -3.57
N LEU A 270 39.21 18.82 -3.95
CA LEU A 270 38.03 19.39 -4.57
C LEU A 270 37.32 20.38 -3.64
N ILE A 271 37.07 19.99 -2.38
CA ILE A 271 36.45 20.89 -1.39
C ILE A 271 37.32 22.11 -1.12
N HIS A 272 38.64 21.93 -0.98
CA HIS A 272 39.58 23.03 -0.76
C HIS A 272 39.53 24.04 -1.91
N ARG A 273 39.62 23.56 -3.15
CA ARG A 273 39.57 24.43 -4.33
C ARG A 273 38.19 25.11 -4.52
N LEU A 274 37.12 24.43 -4.23
CA LEU A 274 35.76 25.01 -4.28
C LEU A 274 35.57 26.08 -3.21
N ALA A 275 36.22 25.94 -2.05
CA ALA A 275 36.17 26.94 -0.97
C ALA A 275 37.00 28.20 -1.28
N GLU A 276 38.08 28.09 -2.06
CA GLU A 276 38.89 29.21 -2.50
C GLU A 276 38.32 30.00 -3.67
N ASN A 277 37.52 29.33 -4.50
CA ASN A 277 36.91 29.93 -5.68
C ASN A 277 35.63 30.71 -5.33
N ARG A 278 35.21 31.59 -6.26
CA ARG A 278 33.96 32.35 -6.18
C ARG A 278 32.77 31.42 -6.06
N PRO A 279 31.61 31.92 -5.58
CA PRO A 279 30.45 31.09 -5.30
C PRO A 279 30.12 30.18 -6.47
N LEU A 280 29.89 28.91 -6.15
CA LEU A 280 29.59 27.81 -7.07
C LEU A 280 28.47 28.11 -8.07
N ALA A 281 27.60 29.06 -7.77
CA ALA A 281 26.64 29.61 -8.69
C ALA A 281 26.22 31.02 -8.29
N SER A 282 26.10 31.90 -9.31
CA SER A 282 25.52 33.21 -9.20
C SER A 282 24.07 33.17 -9.60
N GLY A 283 23.15 33.52 -8.72
CA GLY A 283 21.74 33.62 -9.05
C GLY A 283 20.79 33.39 -7.85
N GLU A 284 19.60 33.91 -7.95
CA GLU A 284 18.53 33.63 -7.00
C GLU A 284 18.02 32.19 -7.20
N TYR A 285 18.19 31.36 -6.17
CA TYR A 285 17.59 30.04 -6.13
C TYR A 285 16.19 30.13 -5.54
N PRO A 286 15.24 29.33 -6.02
CA PRO A 286 13.92 29.28 -5.41
C PRO A 286 14.05 28.71 -3.98
N ARG A 287 14.12 29.61 -3.01
CA ARG A 287 14.19 29.26 -1.57
C ARG A 287 12.78 28.99 -1.05
N ASP A 288 12.20 27.87 -1.43
CA ASP A 288 10.86 27.49 -0.93
C ASP A 288 10.94 27.00 0.53
N GLY A 289 12.12 26.54 0.97
CA GLY A 289 12.37 26.01 2.30
C GLY A 289 11.67 24.68 2.56
N LEU A 290 11.88 24.14 3.75
CA LEU A 290 11.17 22.96 4.23
C LEU A 290 10.06 23.38 5.19
N SER A 291 9.00 22.58 5.22
CA SER A 291 7.82 22.83 6.03
C SER A 291 7.89 22.13 7.37
N THR A 292 7.10 22.60 8.31
CA THR A 292 6.96 22.03 9.64
C THR A 292 5.52 21.54 9.84
N LEU A 293 5.38 20.30 10.27
CA LEU A 293 4.12 19.74 10.73
C LEU A 293 4.18 19.62 12.26
N SER A 294 3.33 20.34 12.94
CA SER A 294 3.16 20.27 14.39
C SER A 294 1.81 19.69 14.75
N GLY A 295 1.63 19.28 15.99
CA GLY A 295 0.36 18.78 16.41
C GLY A 295 0.33 18.39 17.88
N ARG A 296 -0.81 17.84 18.27
CA ARG A 296 -1.02 17.29 19.59
C ARG A 296 -1.47 15.85 19.49
N ALA A 297 -0.95 15.00 20.37
CA ALA A 297 -1.47 13.67 20.57
C ALA A 297 -2.24 13.64 21.89
N LYS A 298 -3.47 13.13 21.83
CA LYS A 298 -4.38 13.08 22.98
C LYS A 298 -4.91 11.68 23.17
N PHE A 299 -5.06 11.24 24.40
CA PHE A 299 -5.72 9.97 24.73
C PHE A 299 -7.23 10.10 24.70
N ILE A 300 -7.88 9.08 24.17
CA ILE A 300 -9.32 8.84 24.32
C ILE A 300 -9.52 7.50 25.03
N ARG A 301 -10.18 7.52 26.20
CA ARG A 301 -10.44 6.32 26.98
C ARG A 301 -11.81 5.74 26.64
N GLN A 302 -12.04 4.52 27.09
CA GLN A 302 -13.32 3.88 26.94
C GLN A 302 -14.39 4.66 27.71
N GLY A 303 -15.49 5.03 27.06
CA GLY A 303 -16.55 5.84 27.64
C GLY A 303 -16.37 7.36 27.49
N GLU A 304 -15.22 7.86 27.06
CA GLU A 304 -15.01 9.26 26.76
C GLU A 304 -15.50 9.60 25.34
N LEU A 305 -16.20 10.73 25.22
CA LEU A 305 -16.66 11.25 23.91
C LEU A 305 -15.60 12.13 23.26
N PHE A 306 -14.77 12.82 24.04
CA PHE A 306 -13.75 13.73 23.56
C PHE A 306 -12.37 13.39 24.16
N ALA A 307 -11.34 13.53 23.34
CA ALA A 307 -9.96 13.34 23.76
C ALA A 307 -9.43 14.65 24.36
N GLU A 308 -9.26 14.72 25.66
CA GLU A 308 -8.78 15.91 26.35
C GLU A 308 -7.35 15.76 26.91
N GLN A 309 -6.98 14.54 27.29
CA GLN A 309 -5.72 14.28 27.97
C GLN A 309 -4.56 14.18 26.99
N PRO A 310 -3.43 14.88 27.23
CA PRO A 310 -2.25 14.74 26.43
C PRO A 310 -1.71 13.30 26.48
N ALA A 311 -1.09 12.85 25.38
CA ALA A 311 -0.51 11.51 25.25
C ALA A 311 1.03 11.59 25.21
N PRO A 312 1.71 11.94 26.32
CA PRO A 312 3.16 12.03 26.34
C PRO A 312 3.83 10.68 26.11
N GLY A 313 5.04 10.71 25.54
CA GLY A 313 5.79 9.49 25.23
C GLY A 313 5.19 8.66 24.07
N THR A 314 4.26 9.24 23.32
CA THR A 314 3.81 8.66 22.05
C THR A 314 4.86 8.93 20.98
N MET A 315 5.26 7.91 20.24
CA MET A 315 6.08 8.05 19.04
C MET A 315 5.17 8.32 17.85
N VAL A 316 5.42 9.43 17.18
CA VAL A 316 4.73 9.80 15.93
C VAL A 316 5.67 9.49 14.77
N LEU A 317 5.23 8.64 13.87
CA LEU A 317 5.89 8.33 12.61
C LEU A 317 5.20 9.10 11.49
N ALA A 318 5.98 9.62 10.55
CA ALA A 318 5.46 10.30 9.39
C ALA A 318 6.19 9.81 8.14
N PHE A 319 5.43 9.52 7.11
CA PHE A 319 5.95 9.05 5.83
C PHE A 319 5.52 10.01 4.72
N GLN A 320 6.48 10.43 3.90
CA GLN A 320 6.22 11.23 2.70
C GLN A 320 7.00 10.62 1.54
N GLY A 321 6.34 9.80 0.71
CA GLY A 321 7.02 8.95 -0.25
C GLY A 321 8.00 7.99 0.44
N PRO A 322 9.24 7.89 0.00
CA PRO A 322 10.29 7.10 0.65
C PRO A 322 10.80 7.70 1.98
N ALA A 323 10.61 9.01 2.19
CA ALA A 323 11.11 9.69 3.38
C ALA A 323 10.29 9.32 4.63
N ALA A 324 10.99 8.95 5.70
CA ALA A 324 10.42 8.67 7.00
C ALA A 324 10.93 9.65 8.05
N TYR A 325 10.04 10.12 8.90
CA TYR A 325 10.33 11.03 10.01
C TYR A 325 9.77 10.46 11.29
N HIS A 326 10.35 10.83 12.40
CA HIS A 326 9.82 10.46 13.71
C HIS A 326 9.92 11.64 14.69
N ALA A 327 8.99 11.68 15.62
CA ALA A 327 9.01 12.62 16.74
C ALA A 327 8.40 11.98 17.97
N MET A 328 8.92 12.35 19.14
CA MET A 328 8.31 11.96 20.42
C MET A 328 7.38 13.07 20.88
N VAL A 329 6.24 12.70 21.40
CA VAL A 329 5.28 13.62 21.99
C VAL A 329 5.78 14.08 23.35
N ASP A 330 5.85 15.38 23.53
CA ASP A 330 6.31 16.02 24.76
C ASP A 330 5.31 15.82 25.94
N PRO A 331 5.68 16.14 27.18
CA PRO A 331 4.78 16.02 28.33
C PRO A 331 3.49 16.87 28.22
N MET A 332 3.49 17.88 27.36
CA MET A 332 2.31 18.72 27.08
C MET A 332 1.44 18.15 25.94
N GLY A 333 1.78 16.96 25.45
CA GLY A 333 1.05 16.30 24.39
C GLY A 333 1.37 16.84 22.99
N ARG A 334 2.46 17.60 22.79
CA ARG A 334 2.80 18.24 21.51
C ARG A 334 3.91 17.46 20.80
N PHE A 335 3.86 17.45 19.50
CA PHE A 335 4.93 16.95 18.64
C PHE A 335 5.24 17.95 17.51
N GLN A 336 6.42 17.87 16.95
CA GLN A 336 6.85 18.69 15.83
C GLN A 336 7.76 17.87 14.91
N LEU A 337 7.39 17.82 13.65
CA LEU A 337 8.15 17.23 12.56
C LEU A 337 8.66 18.36 11.66
N ARG A 338 9.96 18.45 11.49
CA ARG A 338 10.61 19.46 10.65
C ARG A 338 11.24 18.80 9.43
N GLY A 339 11.47 19.57 8.39
CA GLY A 339 12.12 19.06 7.18
C GLY A 339 11.16 18.36 6.21
N ILE A 340 9.86 18.57 6.35
CA ILE A 340 8.86 18.00 5.46
C ILE A 340 8.75 18.85 4.21
N SER A 341 8.65 18.19 3.05
CA SER A 341 8.47 18.91 1.79
C SER A 341 7.01 19.35 1.59
N ASP A 342 6.81 20.51 0.98
CA ASP A 342 5.48 21.05 0.75
C ASP A 342 4.81 20.49 -0.52
N LYS A 343 3.52 20.74 -0.67
CA LYS A 343 2.72 20.32 -1.83
C LYS A 343 3.17 20.98 -3.14
N LYS A 344 3.89 22.09 -3.09
CA LYS A 344 4.37 22.77 -4.29
C LYS A 344 5.53 22.01 -4.93
N LEU A 345 6.35 21.36 -4.10
CA LEU A 345 7.52 20.61 -4.56
C LEU A 345 7.19 19.16 -4.86
N VAL A 346 6.46 18.46 -3.99
CA VAL A 346 6.20 17.02 -4.10
C VAL A 346 4.71 16.71 -4.26
N PHE A 347 4.41 15.54 -4.77
CA PHE A 347 3.05 15.03 -4.90
C PHE A 347 2.54 14.37 -3.62
N ASP A 348 3.45 13.76 -2.88
CA ASP A 348 3.11 12.86 -1.78
C ASP A 348 2.49 13.60 -0.59
N LYS A 349 1.52 12.93 0.03
CA LYS A 349 0.96 13.35 1.30
C LYS A 349 1.81 12.82 2.44
N VAL A 350 1.82 13.53 3.54
CA VAL A 350 2.39 13.03 4.78
C VAL A 350 1.39 12.10 5.44
N ILE A 351 1.78 10.85 5.64
CA ILE A 351 0.98 9.85 6.34
C ILE A 351 1.52 9.74 7.75
N LEU A 352 0.65 9.95 8.74
CA LEU A 352 1.01 9.91 10.15
C LEU A 352 0.53 8.61 10.78
N GLU A 353 1.38 8.05 11.62
CA GLU A 353 1.08 6.96 12.53
C GLU A 353 1.51 7.36 13.94
N GLY A 354 0.83 6.87 14.95
CA GLY A 354 1.16 7.17 16.33
C GLY A 354 1.05 5.93 17.19
N TYR A 355 2.11 5.65 17.99
CA TYR A 355 2.18 4.49 18.85
C TYR A 355 2.78 4.85 20.19
N ARG A 356 2.29 4.23 21.25
CA ARG A 356 2.93 4.26 22.56
C ARG A 356 3.18 2.84 23.03
N PHE A 357 4.42 2.59 23.38
CA PHE A 357 4.89 1.29 23.81
C PHE A 357 5.01 1.21 25.32
N ASP A 358 4.89 0.01 25.83
CA ASP A 358 5.30 -0.32 27.19
C ASP A 358 6.83 -0.30 27.26
N PRO A 359 7.43 0.50 28.15
CA PRO A 359 8.89 0.60 28.21
C PRO A 359 9.57 -0.70 28.62
N ASP A 360 8.88 -1.58 29.37
CA ASP A 360 9.45 -2.81 29.88
C ASP A 360 9.34 -3.98 28.89
N SER A 361 8.20 -4.11 28.24
CA SER A 361 7.94 -5.23 27.32
C SER A 361 8.02 -4.87 25.83
N GLY A 362 8.07 -3.59 25.50
CA GLY A 362 8.02 -3.09 24.12
C GLY A 362 6.66 -3.30 23.43
N GLN A 363 5.64 -3.79 24.13
CA GLN A 363 4.32 -4.01 23.54
C GLN A 363 3.60 -2.69 23.27
N THR A 364 2.89 -2.61 22.16
CA THR A 364 2.06 -1.44 21.85
C THR A 364 0.86 -1.38 22.77
N LEU A 365 0.79 -0.33 23.59
CA LEU A 365 -0.31 -0.08 24.51
C LEU A 365 -1.38 0.82 23.92
N TRP A 366 -0.97 1.78 23.09
CA TRP A 366 -1.84 2.78 22.46
C TRP A 366 -1.46 2.96 21.01
N ALA A 367 -2.46 3.11 20.16
CA ALA A 367 -2.30 3.44 18.76
C ALA A 367 -3.23 4.60 18.37
N ILE A 368 -2.95 5.22 17.23
CA ILE A 368 -3.83 6.25 16.65
C ILE A 368 -5.20 5.68 16.32
N ASP A 369 -6.27 6.41 16.59
CA ASP A 369 -7.64 6.05 16.21
C ASP A 369 -7.96 6.58 14.81
N LYS A 370 -8.28 5.71 13.89
CA LYS A 370 -8.53 6.05 12.49
C LYS A 370 -9.77 6.91 12.30
N LYS A 371 -10.84 6.63 13.05
CA LYS A 371 -12.11 7.35 12.93
C LYS A 371 -12.07 8.71 13.63
N GLN A 372 -11.60 8.72 14.88
CA GLN A 372 -11.59 9.93 15.69
C GLN A 372 -10.56 10.95 15.23
N THR A 373 -9.39 10.50 14.78
CA THR A 373 -8.37 11.36 14.17
C THR A 373 -8.87 11.93 12.84
N GLY A 374 -9.56 11.13 12.04
CA GLY A 374 -10.05 11.53 10.73
C GLY A 374 -8.98 11.49 9.63
N LYS A 375 -9.45 11.23 8.40
CA LYS A 375 -8.56 10.97 7.25
C LYS A 375 -7.62 12.12 6.93
N ASP A 376 -8.08 13.36 7.04
CA ASP A 376 -7.28 14.53 6.67
C ASP A 376 -6.23 14.86 7.73
N ALA A 377 -6.43 14.44 8.98
CA ALA A 377 -5.49 14.63 10.06
C ALA A 377 -4.31 13.63 10.01
N TYR A 378 -4.54 12.37 9.64
CA TYR A 378 -3.45 11.40 9.47
C TYR A 378 -2.92 11.26 8.04
N ARG A 379 -3.48 11.98 7.06
CA ARG A 379 -3.02 12.05 5.65
C ARG A 379 -2.91 13.50 5.21
N VAL A 380 -1.96 14.20 5.80
CA VAL A 380 -1.81 15.64 5.66
C VAL A 380 -1.25 16.02 4.29
N LYS A 381 -1.90 16.97 3.63
CA LYS A 381 -1.33 17.65 2.46
C LYS A 381 -0.66 18.93 2.94
N MET A 382 0.65 19.01 2.84
CA MET A 382 1.43 20.18 3.24
C MET A 382 1.15 21.35 2.27
N GLN A 383 0.14 22.15 2.59
CA GLN A 383 -0.28 23.30 1.74
C GLN A 383 0.41 24.59 2.15
N ARG A 384 0.89 24.69 3.36
CA ARG A 384 1.56 25.84 3.97
C ARG A 384 2.84 25.38 4.65
N ASN A 385 3.78 26.30 4.84
CA ASN A 385 5.06 26.01 5.50
C ASN A 385 4.91 25.58 6.95
N GLN A 386 3.78 25.88 7.58
CA GLN A 386 3.42 25.37 8.90
C GLN A 386 1.99 24.85 8.86
N MET A 387 1.82 23.62 9.30
CA MET A 387 0.51 22.99 9.46
C MET A 387 0.42 22.33 10.82
N GLU A 388 -0.81 22.26 11.32
CA GLU A 388 -1.12 21.59 12.59
C GLU A 388 -2.11 20.45 12.35
N THR A 389 -1.93 19.38 13.12
CA THR A 389 -2.83 18.24 13.13
C THR A 389 -2.88 17.59 14.51
N ASP A 390 -4.04 17.13 14.91
CA ASP A 390 -4.22 16.43 16.19
C ASP A 390 -4.36 14.93 15.94
N LEU A 391 -3.68 14.13 16.75
CA LEU A 391 -3.76 12.68 16.76
C LEU A 391 -4.51 12.22 18.00
N ILE A 392 -5.49 11.36 17.80
CA ILE A 392 -6.25 10.78 18.91
C ILE A 392 -5.81 9.34 19.09
N MET A 393 -5.36 9.01 20.29
CA MET A 393 -4.79 7.72 20.66
C MET A 393 -5.78 6.93 21.50
N PHE A 394 -5.97 5.65 21.20
CA PHE A 394 -6.81 4.75 21.98
C PHE A 394 -6.01 3.57 22.54
N ALA A 395 -6.42 3.04 23.69
CA ALA A 395 -5.82 1.84 24.27
C ALA A 395 -6.13 0.62 23.40
N CYS A 396 -5.10 -0.11 23.00
CA CYS A 396 -5.23 -1.17 22.03
C CYS A 396 -4.49 -2.45 22.41
N ARG A 397 -4.86 -3.53 21.70
CA ARG A 397 -4.12 -4.78 21.60
C ARG A 397 -3.72 -4.98 20.14
N PRO A 398 -2.47 -5.32 19.88
CA PRO A 398 -2.02 -5.63 18.53
C PRO A 398 -2.37 -7.06 18.14
N THR A 399 -2.73 -7.26 16.89
CA THR A 399 -2.82 -8.56 16.23
C THR A 399 -2.07 -8.50 14.91
N THR A 400 -1.05 -9.31 14.76
CA THR A 400 -0.24 -9.37 13.54
C THR A 400 -0.67 -10.53 12.67
N PHE A 401 -0.79 -10.31 11.38
CA PHE A 401 -1.05 -11.33 10.38
C PHE A 401 -0.05 -11.22 9.22
N PHE A 402 0.11 -12.32 8.50
CA PHE A 402 1.18 -12.55 7.55
C PHE A 402 0.61 -12.84 6.16
N SER A 403 1.50 -13.00 5.18
CA SER A 403 1.17 -13.48 3.84
C SER A 403 0.21 -12.57 3.08
N LEU A 404 0.58 -11.30 2.95
CA LEU A 404 -0.19 -10.33 2.18
C LEU A 404 -0.11 -10.53 0.66
N LEU A 405 0.70 -11.48 0.20
CA LEU A 405 0.84 -11.80 -1.21
C LEU A 405 -0.26 -12.78 -1.65
N GLU A 406 -1.04 -12.40 -2.64
CA GLU A 406 -2.08 -13.27 -3.21
C GLU A 406 -1.42 -14.36 -4.05
N PRO A 407 -1.71 -15.66 -3.79
CA PRO A 407 -0.93 -16.77 -4.35
C PRO A 407 -1.14 -17.03 -5.85
N ARG A 408 -2.15 -16.46 -6.46
CA ARG A 408 -2.48 -16.66 -7.88
C ARG A 408 -1.90 -15.60 -8.80
N SER A 409 -1.86 -14.36 -8.35
CA SER A 409 -1.44 -13.20 -9.14
C SER A 409 -0.13 -12.58 -8.66
N PHE A 410 0.40 -13.04 -7.54
CA PHE A 410 1.57 -12.48 -6.87
C PHE A 410 1.48 -10.95 -6.67
N ARG A 411 0.25 -10.47 -6.38
CA ARG A 411 -0.01 -9.08 -6.05
C ARG A 411 -0.27 -8.92 -4.57
N TYR A 412 0.26 -7.85 -4.02
CA TYR A 412 0.03 -7.53 -2.61
C TYR A 412 -1.39 -7.05 -2.37
N MET A 413 -2.01 -7.61 -1.35
CA MET A 413 -3.32 -7.20 -0.87
C MET A 413 -3.17 -6.00 0.05
N THR A 414 -3.42 -4.81 -0.47
CA THR A 414 -3.22 -3.55 0.26
C THR A 414 -4.50 -2.94 0.81
N LYS A 415 -5.66 -3.49 0.42
CA LYS A 415 -6.97 -3.00 0.87
C LYS A 415 -7.50 -3.88 1.98
N ILE A 416 -7.67 -3.29 3.13
CA ILE A 416 -8.15 -3.94 4.36
C ILE A 416 -9.59 -3.50 4.62
N ASP A 417 -10.48 -4.47 4.75
CA ASP A 417 -11.83 -4.30 5.27
C ASP A 417 -11.92 -5.04 6.60
N LEU A 418 -12.17 -4.29 7.67
CA LEU A 418 -12.20 -4.76 9.03
C LEU A 418 -13.60 -4.59 9.61
N LEU A 419 -14.15 -5.66 10.17
CA LEU A 419 -15.47 -5.69 10.80
C LEU A 419 -15.35 -6.17 12.25
N ASP A 420 -16.12 -5.57 13.13
CA ASP A 420 -16.42 -6.14 14.45
C ASP A 420 -17.47 -7.25 14.27
N ALA A 421 -17.13 -8.47 14.66
CA ALA A 421 -17.99 -9.62 14.48
C ALA A 421 -19.32 -9.58 15.27
N ARG A 422 -19.43 -8.69 16.27
CA ARG A 422 -20.66 -8.50 17.04
C ARG A 422 -21.63 -7.54 16.36
N LEU A 423 -21.09 -6.53 15.67
CA LEU A 423 -21.88 -5.45 15.08
C LEU A 423 -22.03 -5.58 13.56
N GLU A 424 -21.27 -6.50 12.95
CA GLU A 424 -21.15 -6.64 11.48
C GLU A 424 -20.87 -5.30 10.77
N ALA A 425 -20.14 -4.42 11.49
CA ALA A 425 -19.80 -3.07 11.07
C ALA A 425 -18.34 -2.77 11.41
N PRO A 426 -17.71 -1.76 10.77
CA PRO A 426 -16.34 -1.38 11.11
C PRO A 426 -16.20 -1.05 12.61
N PRO A 427 -15.17 -1.55 13.31
CA PRO A 427 -15.00 -1.33 14.75
C PRO A 427 -15.07 0.15 15.11
N LEU A 428 -15.46 0.43 16.34
CA LEU A 428 -15.59 1.82 16.80
C LEU A 428 -14.24 2.52 16.79
N ARG A 429 -13.20 1.84 17.31
CA ARG A 429 -11.81 2.34 17.37
C ARG A 429 -10.88 1.29 16.84
N TYR A 430 -10.06 1.67 15.88
CA TYR A 430 -9.10 0.77 15.25
C TYR A 430 -8.01 1.53 14.49
N TRP A 431 -6.90 0.85 14.29
CA TRP A 431 -5.83 1.25 13.41
C TRP A 431 -5.20 0.01 12.76
N TRP A 432 -4.49 0.19 11.69
CA TRP A 432 -3.56 -0.80 11.14
C TRP A 432 -2.28 -0.14 10.70
N SER A 433 -1.17 -0.84 10.84
CA SER A 433 0.13 -0.37 10.39
C SER A 433 0.14 -0.13 8.87
N ARG A 434 1.01 0.75 8.42
CA ARG A 434 1.24 0.94 6.98
C ARG A 434 1.64 -0.39 6.35
N ILE A 435 1.06 -0.72 5.21
CA ILE A 435 1.51 -1.82 4.37
C ILE A 435 2.56 -1.25 3.43
N ASP A 436 3.81 -1.61 3.65
CA ASP A 436 4.90 -1.32 2.73
C ASP A 436 5.27 -2.61 2.00
N THR A 437 4.81 -2.73 0.78
CA THR A 437 5.01 -3.92 -0.04
C THR A 437 6.45 -4.11 -0.51
N ARG A 438 7.31 -3.14 -0.27
CA ARG A 438 8.75 -3.23 -0.58
C ARG A 438 9.55 -3.91 0.53
N GLU A 439 9.05 -3.80 1.77
CA GLU A 439 9.78 -4.22 2.95
C GLU A 439 9.18 -5.45 3.63
N SER A 440 7.86 -5.64 3.57
CA SER A 440 7.22 -6.66 4.38
C SER A 440 5.85 -7.09 3.86
N THR A 441 5.57 -8.39 3.99
CA THR A 441 4.25 -9.00 3.79
C THR A 441 3.45 -9.10 5.09
N ILE A 442 3.80 -8.28 6.09
CA ILE A 442 3.23 -8.32 7.43
C ILE A 442 2.41 -7.06 7.68
N ASN A 443 1.27 -7.20 8.32
CA ASN A 443 0.48 -6.09 8.82
C ASN A 443 0.00 -6.34 10.24
N THR A 444 -0.10 -5.28 11.03
CA THR A 444 -0.59 -5.34 12.40
C THR A 444 -1.85 -4.48 12.53
N LEU A 445 -2.90 -5.12 13.04
CA LEU A 445 -4.13 -4.46 13.45
C LEU A 445 -4.02 -4.06 14.92
N PHE A 446 -4.56 -2.90 15.26
CA PHE A 446 -4.67 -2.41 16.61
C PHE A 446 -6.16 -2.22 16.93
N LEU A 447 -6.64 -2.94 17.91
CA LEU A 447 -8.06 -2.99 18.29
C LEU A 447 -8.24 -2.79 19.79
N VAL A 448 -9.42 -2.39 20.18
CA VAL A 448 -9.79 -2.32 21.60
C VAL A 448 -9.74 -3.75 22.18
N PRO A 449 -9.24 -3.95 23.42
CA PRO A 449 -9.27 -5.25 24.07
C PRO A 449 -10.65 -5.93 23.98
N GLU A 450 -10.68 -7.24 23.90
CA GLU A 450 -11.89 -8.08 23.80
C GLU A 450 -12.66 -7.96 22.47
N THR A 451 -12.21 -7.14 21.53
CA THR A 451 -12.86 -7.04 20.22
C THR A 451 -12.71 -8.35 19.46
N ARG A 452 -13.81 -8.83 18.90
CA ARG A 452 -13.82 -9.92 17.93
C ARG A 452 -13.88 -9.32 16.53
N PHE A 453 -12.89 -9.64 15.72
CA PHE A 453 -12.79 -9.06 14.39
C PHE A 453 -12.91 -10.11 13.30
N LYS A 454 -13.50 -9.70 12.19
CA LYS A 454 -13.45 -10.37 10.90
C LYS A 454 -12.64 -9.49 9.95
N LEU A 455 -11.78 -10.09 9.17
CA LEU A 455 -10.84 -9.38 8.30
C LEU A 455 -10.97 -9.89 6.88
N THR A 456 -11.08 -8.96 5.93
CA THR A 456 -10.95 -9.31 4.52
C THR A 456 -9.93 -8.40 3.85
N LEU A 457 -9.10 -8.99 2.97
CA LEU A 457 -8.11 -8.25 2.19
C LEU A 457 -8.34 -8.47 0.70
N SER A 458 -7.94 -7.46 -0.07
CA SER A 458 -8.03 -7.46 -1.52
C SER A 458 -6.92 -6.61 -2.15
N ASP A 459 -6.64 -6.88 -3.42
CA ASP A 459 -5.80 -6.03 -4.28
C ASP A 459 -6.63 -4.92 -4.95
N SER A 460 -7.93 -5.16 -5.15
CA SER A 460 -8.88 -4.26 -5.78
C SER A 460 -10.10 -4.00 -4.89
N VAL A 461 -10.95 -3.05 -5.26
CA VAL A 461 -12.16 -2.74 -4.46
C VAL A 461 -13.21 -3.85 -4.55
N LEU A 462 -13.20 -4.63 -5.62
CA LEU A 462 -14.29 -5.53 -5.97
C LEU A 462 -14.07 -6.99 -5.56
N ASN A 463 -12.82 -7.47 -5.51
CA ASN A 463 -12.53 -8.89 -5.34
C ASN A 463 -11.86 -9.16 -3.99
N LYS A 464 -12.54 -9.87 -3.11
CA LYS A 464 -11.96 -10.32 -1.83
C LYS A 464 -11.11 -11.56 -2.07
N LYS A 465 -9.88 -11.54 -1.58
CA LYS A 465 -8.86 -12.57 -1.81
C LYS A 465 -8.49 -13.33 -0.53
N MET A 466 -8.46 -12.65 0.58
CA MET A 466 -8.21 -13.22 1.90
C MET A 466 -9.43 -12.95 2.78
N ILE A 467 -9.97 -13.99 3.41
CA ILE A 467 -11.12 -13.91 4.32
C ILE A 467 -10.74 -14.65 5.60
N LEU A 468 -10.71 -13.93 6.70
CA LEU A 468 -10.42 -14.42 8.05
C LEU A 468 -11.62 -14.09 8.94
N THR A 469 -12.34 -15.11 9.37
CA THR A 469 -13.60 -14.96 10.11
C THR A 469 -13.70 -15.85 11.34
N ASP A 470 -12.72 -16.70 11.59
CA ASP A 470 -12.80 -17.76 12.61
C ASP A 470 -14.07 -18.60 12.43
N ALA A 471 -14.24 -19.08 11.20
CA ALA A 471 -15.39 -19.88 10.82
C ALA A 471 -15.39 -21.25 11.52
N THR A 472 -16.54 -21.70 11.95
CA THR A 472 -16.75 -23.02 12.55
C THR A 472 -17.79 -23.83 11.75
N GLU A 473 -17.85 -25.14 11.96
CA GLU A 473 -18.84 -25.98 11.30
C GLU A 473 -20.30 -25.56 11.60
N ARG A 474 -20.53 -25.01 12.80
CA ARG A 474 -21.86 -24.54 13.21
C ARG A 474 -22.15 -23.12 12.72
N ARG A 475 -21.13 -22.31 12.49
CA ARG A 475 -21.25 -20.91 12.03
C ARG A 475 -20.25 -20.67 10.91
N SER A 476 -20.69 -20.93 9.70
CA SER A 476 -19.89 -20.77 8.48
C SER A 476 -19.42 -19.34 8.23
N GLU A 477 -20.19 -18.35 8.70
CA GLU A 477 -19.84 -16.93 8.59
C GLU A 477 -18.79 -16.48 9.62
N GLY A 478 -18.43 -17.37 10.55
CA GLY A 478 -17.43 -17.13 11.58
C GLY A 478 -17.92 -16.37 12.79
N ILE A 479 -17.22 -16.59 13.91
CA ILE A 479 -17.46 -15.92 15.20
C ILE A 479 -16.53 -14.73 15.42
N GLY A 480 -15.55 -14.54 14.56
CA GLY A 480 -14.50 -13.53 14.65
C GLY A 480 -13.36 -13.91 15.59
N TYR A 481 -12.14 -13.58 15.17
CA TYR A 481 -10.94 -13.75 15.99
C TYR A 481 -10.94 -12.75 17.15
N ARG A 482 -10.74 -13.22 18.35
CA ARG A 482 -10.63 -12.34 19.53
C ARG A 482 -9.20 -11.80 19.62
N VAL A 483 -9.02 -10.49 19.66
CA VAL A 483 -7.72 -9.84 19.62
C VAL A 483 -6.78 -10.26 20.76
N ASP A 484 -7.33 -10.53 21.94
CA ASP A 484 -6.53 -10.93 23.11
C ASP A 484 -6.00 -12.36 22.99
N ASP A 485 -6.71 -13.26 22.31
CA ASP A 485 -6.34 -14.65 22.13
C ASP A 485 -5.36 -14.83 20.95
N TRP A 486 -5.37 -13.87 20.04
CA TRP A 486 -4.59 -13.91 18.80
C TRP A 486 -3.66 -12.70 18.63
N PRO A 487 -2.61 -12.53 19.46
CA PRO A 487 -1.63 -11.47 19.26
C PRO A 487 -0.88 -11.64 17.93
N ARG A 488 -0.85 -12.85 17.39
CA ARG A 488 -0.32 -13.19 16.06
C ARG A 488 -1.18 -14.30 15.46
N LEU A 489 -1.61 -14.11 14.22
CA LEU A 489 -2.31 -15.12 13.44
C LEU A 489 -1.28 -15.99 12.70
N TYR A 490 -0.70 -16.94 13.42
CA TYR A 490 0.22 -17.90 12.83
C TYR A 490 -0.47 -18.74 11.76
N HIS A 491 0.30 -19.13 10.75
CA HIS A 491 -0.19 -19.96 9.64
C HIS A 491 -1.39 -19.32 8.93
N THR A 492 -1.23 -18.03 8.58
CA THR A 492 -2.33 -17.23 8.02
C THR A 492 -2.94 -17.88 6.79
N GLU A 493 -2.13 -18.44 5.87
CA GLU A 493 -2.55 -19.11 4.65
C GLU A 493 -3.48 -20.30 4.94
N TYR A 494 -3.10 -21.11 5.90
CA TYR A 494 -3.89 -22.25 6.33
C TYR A 494 -5.23 -21.82 6.94
N ARG A 495 -5.21 -20.80 7.79
CA ARG A 495 -6.42 -20.27 8.43
C ARG A 495 -7.36 -19.64 7.42
N VAL A 496 -6.82 -18.88 6.48
CA VAL A 496 -7.60 -18.32 5.38
C VAL A 496 -8.26 -19.42 4.57
N ALA A 497 -7.50 -20.45 4.17
CA ALA A 497 -8.05 -21.58 3.44
C ALA A 497 -9.16 -22.27 4.24
N GLN A 498 -8.94 -22.53 5.53
CA GLN A 498 -9.92 -23.16 6.41
C GLN A 498 -11.20 -22.33 6.54
N ASP A 499 -11.07 -21.02 6.80
CA ASP A 499 -12.22 -20.12 6.93
C ASP A 499 -13.00 -20.00 5.62
N MET A 500 -12.28 -19.87 4.50
CA MET A 500 -12.91 -19.79 3.17
C MET A 500 -13.66 -21.08 2.80
N TRP A 501 -13.09 -22.26 3.04
CA TRP A 501 -13.79 -23.52 2.75
C TRP A 501 -15.01 -23.75 3.63
N ARG A 502 -14.94 -23.36 4.90
CA ARG A 502 -16.11 -23.39 5.80
C ARG A 502 -17.20 -22.43 5.36
N LEU A 503 -16.82 -21.26 4.87
CA LEU A 503 -17.77 -20.28 4.31
C LEU A 503 -18.37 -20.75 2.98
N LEU A 504 -17.58 -21.40 2.13
CA LEU A 504 -18.00 -21.82 0.79
C LEU A 504 -18.89 -23.08 0.80
N GLY A 505 -18.64 -24.02 1.71
CA GLY A 505 -19.38 -25.28 1.74
C GLY A 505 -20.90 -25.12 1.71
N PRO A 506 -21.52 -24.41 2.69
CA PRO A 506 -22.96 -24.18 2.66
C PRO A 506 -23.45 -23.39 1.45
N ARG A 507 -22.63 -22.49 0.89
CA ARG A 507 -23.00 -21.72 -0.30
C ARG A 507 -23.02 -22.58 -1.56
N LEU A 508 -22.05 -23.49 -1.72
CA LEU A 508 -22.02 -24.45 -2.81
C LEU A 508 -23.18 -25.40 -2.69
N GLN A 509 -23.46 -25.96 -1.52
CA GLN A 509 -24.61 -26.83 -1.27
C GLN A 509 -25.90 -26.11 -1.61
N SER A 510 -26.11 -24.87 -1.19
CA SER A 510 -27.29 -24.08 -1.54
C SER A 510 -27.43 -23.85 -3.05
N LEU A 511 -26.33 -23.67 -3.78
CA LEU A 511 -26.36 -23.55 -5.23
C LEU A 511 -26.83 -24.87 -5.87
N GLU A 512 -26.32 -26.03 -5.40
CA GLU A 512 -26.70 -27.35 -5.88
C GLU A 512 -28.17 -27.67 -5.60
N GLU A 513 -28.63 -27.44 -4.38
CA GLU A 513 -30.02 -27.65 -3.97
C GLU A 513 -31.00 -26.82 -4.81
N ASN A 514 -30.57 -25.66 -5.30
CA ASN A 514 -31.33 -24.79 -6.18
C ASN A 514 -31.07 -25.05 -7.69
N GLY A 515 -30.48 -26.20 -8.05
CA GLY A 515 -30.35 -26.67 -9.42
C GLY A 515 -29.22 -26.04 -10.22
N ILE A 516 -28.30 -25.32 -9.59
CA ILE A 516 -27.11 -24.75 -10.23
C ILE A 516 -25.95 -25.71 -10.03
N HIS A 517 -25.84 -26.70 -10.96
CA HIS A 517 -24.75 -27.67 -10.94
C HIS A 517 -23.53 -27.20 -11.73
N ASN A 518 -22.37 -27.23 -11.11
CA ASN A 518 -21.09 -26.96 -11.77
C ASN A 518 -20.06 -28.02 -11.34
N GLU A 519 -19.95 -29.10 -12.14
CA GLU A 519 -19.00 -30.19 -11.85
C GLU A 519 -17.57 -29.73 -11.63
N ARG A 520 -17.15 -28.67 -12.33
CA ARG A 520 -15.80 -28.12 -12.18
C ARG A 520 -15.61 -27.45 -10.80
N LEU A 521 -16.62 -26.75 -10.27
CA LEU A 521 -16.52 -26.17 -8.94
C LEU A 521 -16.39 -27.23 -7.85
N LEU A 522 -17.12 -28.31 -7.98
CA LEU A 522 -17.06 -29.46 -7.06
C LEU A 522 -15.72 -30.17 -7.12
N THR A 523 -15.14 -30.33 -8.31
CA THR A 523 -13.78 -30.87 -8.46
C THR A 523 -12.76 -29.99 -7.78
N ILE A 524 -12.81 -28.67 -8.00
CA ILE A 524 -11.88 -27.70 -7.37
C ILE A 524 -12.08 -27.66 -5.85
N GLU A 525 -13.32 -27.78 -5.37
CA GLU A 525 -13.59 -27.87 -3.93
C GLU A 525 -12.96 -29.13 -3.32
N ALA A 526 -13.14 -30.27 -3.96
CA ALA A 526 -12.57 -31.54 -3.50
C ALA A 526 -11.02 -31.46 -3.45
N GLU A 527 -10.40 -30.98 -4.51
CA GLU A 527 -8.95 -30.76 -4.56
C GLU A 527 -8.48 -29.77 -3.47
N GLY A 528 -9.22 -28.69 -3.27
CA GLY A 528 -8.90 -27.67 -2.29
C GLY A 528 -9.01 -28.17 -0.84
N ARG A 529 -10.03 -28.98 -0.54
CA ARG A 529 -10.19 -29.61 0.77
C ARG A 529 -9.13 -30.69 1.02
N GLU A 530 -8.78 -31.45 -0.01
CA GLU A 530 -7.69 -32.42 0.07
C GLU A 530 -6.36 -31.73 0.36
N ALA A 531 -6.05 -30.63 -0.35
CA ALA A 531 -4.86 -29.83 -0.08
C ALA A 531 -4.84 -29.27 1.36
N LEU A 532 -6.00 -28.83 1.88
CA LEU A 532 -6.11 -28.37 3.28
C LEU A 532 -5.79 -29.50 4.27
N GLU A 533 -6.28 -30.70 3.99
CA GLU A 533 -6.00 -31.87 4.83
C GLU A 533 -4.52 -32.31 4.74
N GLN A 534 -3.92 -32.21 3.55
CA GLN A 534 -2.48 -32.41 3.35
C GLN A 534 -1.67 -31.39 4.18
N ALA A 535 -2.07 -30.12 4.16
CA ALA A 535 -1.46 -29.09 4.98
C ALA A 535 -1.56 -29.40 6.47
N ARG A 536 -2.72 -29.86 6.95
CA ARG A 536 -2.91 -30.27 8.35
C ARG A 536 -1.97 -31.40 8.76
N ARG A 537 -1.83 -32.43 7.91
CA ARG A 537 -0.91 -33.54 8.14
C ARG A 537 0.55 -33.10 8.13
N ALA A 538 0.93 -32.25 7.18
CA ALA A 538 2.28 -31.72 7.07
C ALA A 538 2.66 -30.86 8.30
N LEU A 539 1.72 -30.05 8.82
CA LEU A 539 1.91 -29.28 10.04
C LEU A 539 2.11 -30.16 11.25
N ALA A 540 1.30 -31.21 11.39
CA ALA A 540 1.46 -32.20 12.45
C ALA A 540 2.79 -32.97 12.38
N GLY A 541 3.30 -33.20 11.18
CA GLY A 541 4.59 -33.83 10.90
C GLY A 541 5.77 -32.85 10.88
N GLN A 542 5.56 -31.55 11.17
CA GLN A 542 6.58 -30.49 11.14
C GLN A 542 7.35 -30.37 9.81
N THR A 543 6.71 -30.77 8.69
CA THR A 543 7.26 -30.60 7.33
C THR A 543 6.74 -29.28 6.75
N TYR A 544 7.38 -28.17 7.15
CA TYR A 544 6.86 -26.82 6.91
C TYR A 544 6.86 -26.40 5.42
N ASP A 545 7.79 -26.92 4.62
CA ASP A 545 7.82 -26.77 3.17
C ASP A 545 6.53 -27.29 2.51
N ARG A 546 6.19 -28.57 2.82
CA ARG A 546 4.96 -29.21 2.34
C ARG A 546 3.71 -28.56 2.91
N PHE A 547 3.78 -28.15 4.18
CA PHE A 547 2.69 -27.39 4.81
C PHE A 547 2.38 -26.09 4.04
N MET A 548 3.41 -25.29 3.78
CA MET A 548 3.23 -24.02 3.06
C MET A 548 2.71 -24.25 1.64
N ALA A 549 3.27 -25.19 0.90
CA ALA A 549 2.81 -25.52 -0.45
C ALA A 549 1.34 -25.93 -0.47
N ALA A 550 0.94 -26.86 0.41
CA ALA A 550 -0.42 -27.35 0.49
C ALA A 550 -1.42 -26.29 0.98
N ALA A 551 -1.05 -25.47 1.98
CA ALA A 551 -1.89 -24.41 2.49
C ALA A 551 -2.12 -23.32 1.42
N THR A 552 -1.06 -22.90 0.75
CA THR A 552 -1.11 -21.91 -0.33
C THR A 552 -1.94 -22.42 -1.52
N ARG A 553 -1.77 -23.70 -1.90
CA ARG A 553 -2.59 -24.34 -2.95
C ARG A 553 -4.05 -24.34 -2.57
N SER A 554 -4.39 -24.78 -1.36
CA SER A 554 -5.76 -24.79 -0.85
C SER A 554 -6.39 -23.40 -0.88
N TRP A 555 -5.67 -22.39 -0.41
CA TRP A 555 -6.12 -21.00 -0.44
C TRP A 555 -6.33 -20.48 -1.87
N ALA A 556 -5.42 -20.74 -2.79
CA ALA A 556 -5.55 -20.34 -4.19
C ALA A 556 -6.82 -20.95 -4.85
N LEU A 557 -7.12 -22.22 -4.56
CA LEU A 557 -8.33 -22.89 -5.03
C LEU A 557 -9.59 -22.30 -4.39
N ALA A 558 -9.53 -21.99 -3.09
CA ALA A 558 -10.64 -21.34 -2.38
C ALA A 558 -10.97 -19.95 -2.95
N ILE A 559 -9.97 -19.12 -3.29
CA ILE A 559 -10.18 -17.84 -3.97
C ILE A 559 -10.92 -18.04 -5.29
N ARG A 560 -10.52 -19.05 -6.06
CA ARG A 560 -11.12 -19.33 -7.36
C ARG A 560 -12.59 -19.70 -7.23
N VAL A 561 -12.92 -20.61 -6.33
CA VAL A 561 -14.31 -21.01 -6.05
C VAL A 561 -15.11 -19.82 -5.51
N TYR A 562 -14.54 -19.04 -4.58
CA TYR A 562 -15.21 -17.88 -4.01
C TYR A 562 -15.62 -16.86 -5.09
N ASN A 563 -14.71 -16.52 -5.99
CA ASN A 563 -14.98 -15.58 -7.07
C ASN A 563 -16.10 -16.06 -7.99
N GLN A 564 -16.12 -17.36 -8.31
CA GLN A 564 -17.17 -17.94 -9.18
C GLN A 564 -18.51 -18.02 -8.47
N VAL A 565 -18.54 -18.41 -7.21
CA VAL A 565 -19.77 -18.42 -6.38
C VAL A 565 -20.33 -17.00 -6.24
N GLU A 566 -19.49 -16.03 -5.90
CA GLU A 566 -19.90 -14.63 -5.80
C GLU A 566 -20.45 -14.08 -7.12
N GLN A 567 -19.79 -14.40 -8.24
CA GLN A 567 -20.26 -14.00 -9.56
C GLN A 567 -21.61 -14.64 -9.89
N THR A 568 -21.76 -15.94 -9.65
CA THR A 568 -23.04 -16.64 -9.86
C THR A 568 -24.15 -16.03 -9.02
N GLN A 569 -23.89 -15.72 -7.74
CA GLN A 569 -24.87 -15.04 -6.88
C GLN A 569 -25.26 -13.66 -7.40
N LYS A 570 -24.30 -12.89 -7.90
CA LYS A 570 -24.55 -11.58 -8.53
C LYS A 570 -25.39 -11.72 -9.80
N ASP A 571 -25.06 -12.68 -10.65
CA ASP A 571 -25.79 -12.92 -11.91
C ASP A 571 -27.24 -13.33 -11.64
N VAL A 572 -27.46 -14.20 -10.66
CA VAL A 572 -28.79 -14.58 -10.19
C VAL A 572 -29.56 -13.36 -9.66
N LEU A 573 -28.92 -12.51 -8.86
CA LEU A 573 -29.51 -11.28 -8.33
C LEU A 573 -29.92 -10.32 -9.45
N PHE A 574 -29.04 -10.11 -10.44
CA PHE A 574 -29.36 -9.27 -11.61
C PHE A 574 -30.51 -9.87 -12.43
N GLY A 575 -30.58 -11.20 -12.56
CA GLY A 575 -31.69 -11.87 -13.19
C GLY A 575 -33.02 -11.56 -12.49
N VAL A 576 -33.07 -11.66 -11.18
CA VAL A 576 -34.27 -11.31 -10.38
C VAL A 576 -34.65 -9.85 -10.56
N LEU A 577 -33.71 -8.93 -10.47
CA LEU A 577 -33.97 -7.51 -10.68
C LEU A 577 -34.53 -7.24 -12.08
N PHE A 578 -34.03 -7.93 -13.09
CA PHE A 578 -34.55 -7.85 -14.45
C PHE A 578 -36.01 -8.34 -14.56
N TYR A 579 -36.35 -9.48 -13.94
CA TYR A 579 -37.72 -9.97 -13.90
C TYR A 579 -38.67 -9.00 -13.19
N ILE A 580 -38.27 -8.47 -12.03
CA ILE A 580 -39.06 -7.49 -11.29
C ILE A 580 -39.26 -6.22 -12.16
N ALA A 581 -38.22 -5.79 -12.88
CA ALA A 581 -38.33 -4.65 -13.81
C ALA A 581 -39.34 -4.90 -14.94
N LEU A 582 -39.42 -6.11 -15.47
CA LEU A 582 -40.42 -6.49 -16.48
C LEU A 582 -41.84 -6.52 -15.92
N PHE A 583 -42.03 -6.81 -14.65
CA PHE A 583 -43.36 -6.83 -14.03
C PHE A 583 -44.04 -5.45 -14.00
N VAL A 584 -43.26 -4.37 -13.98
CA VAL A 584 -43.82 -3.01 -13.97
C VAL A 584 -44.61 -2.72 -15.25
N PRO A 585 -44.05 -2.84 -16.48
CA PRO A 585 -44.78 -2.64 -17.70
C PRO A 585 -45.88 -3.72 -17.90
N PHE A 586 -45.64 -4.99 -17.46
CA PHE A 586 -46.65 -6.02 -17.51
C PHE A 586 -47.84 -5.67 -16.62
N ALA A 587 -47.66 -5.30 -15.37
CA ALA A 587 -48.73 -4.92 -14.46
C ALA A 587 -49.52 -3.71 -14.97
N PHE A 588 -48.81 -2.74 -15.61
CA PHE A 588 -49.43 -1.60 -16.26
C PHE A 588 -50.33 -2.00 -17.42
N CYS A 589 -49.84 -2.89 -18.31
CA CYS A 589 -50.62 -3.40 -19.43
C CYS A 589 -51.80 -4.25 -18.96
N ALA A 590 -51.58 -5.09 -17.95
CA ALA A 590 -52.60 -5.95 -17.35
C ALA A 590 -53.70 -5.13 -16.66
N GLU A 591 -53.34 -4.09 -15.92
CA GLU A 591 -54.37 -3.17 -15.37
C GLU A 591 -55.23 -2.59 -16.44
N ARG A 592 -54.64 -2.17 -17.56
CA ARG A 592 -55.37 -1.59 -18.68
C ARG A 592 -56.24 -2.60 -19.40
N LEU A 593 -55.79 -3.83 -19.56
CA LEU A 593 -56.48 -4.86 -20.27
C LEU A 593 -57.63 -5.44 -19.41
N LEU A 594 -57.38 -5.73 -18.14
CA LEU A 594 -58.33 -6.44 -17.26
C LEU A 594 -59.33 -5.49 -16.59
N PHE A 595 -58.86 -4.35 -16.01
CA PHE A 595 -59.68 -3.47 -15.21
C PHE A 595 -60.01 -2.20 -15.93
N GLY A 596 -59.03 -1.35 -16.30
CA GLY A 596 -59.18 -0.09 -17.05
C GLY A 596 -60.12 0.88 -16.41
N TYR A 597 -60.07 1.07 -15.09
CA TYR A 597 -60.93 1.97 -14.34
C TYR A 597 -60.79 3.41 -14.83
N ARG A 598 -61.92 4.19 -14.83
CA ARG A 598 -61.93 5.63 -15.13
C ARG A 598 -61.26 6.49 -14.04
N ASN A 599 -61.45 6.02 -12.77
CA ASN A 599 -60.90 6.71 -11.59
C ASN A 599 -59.42 6.35 -11.41
N ILE A 600 -58.59 7.42 -11.31
CA ILE A 600 -57.10 7.27 -11.20
C ILE A 600 -56.70 6.50 -9.95
N HIS A 601 -57.36 6.71 -8.80
CA HIS A 601 -57.07 6.04 -7.57
C HIS A 601 -57.33 4.52 -7.68
N LYS A 602 -58.46 4.13 -8.28
CA LYS A 602 -58.77 2.70 -8.50
C LYS A 602 -57.79 2.06 -9.46
N ARG A 603 -57.26 2.83 -10.42
CA ARG A 603 -56.19 2.30 -11.36
C ARG A 603 -54.88 2.10 -10.64
N ILE A 604 -54.45 3.03 -9.82
CA ILE A 604 -53.26 2.91 -9.02
C ILE A 604 -53.35 1.70 -8.08
N ILE A 605 -54.47 1.54 -7.38
CA ILE A 605 -54.70 0.40 -6.49
C ILE A 605 -54.66 -0.91 -7.26
N ALA A 606 -55.35 -1.03 -8.42
CA ALA A 606 -55.34 -2.22 -9.25
C ALA A 606 -53.95 -2.55 -9.77
N PHE A 607 -53.18 -1.55 -10.24
CA PHE A 607 -51.81 -1.70 -10.67
C PHE A 607 -50.91 -2.25 -9.56
N LEU A 608 -50.99 -1.62 -8.39
CA LEU A 608 -50.18 -2.03 -7.22
C LEU A 608 -50.60 -3.43 -6.73
N SER A 609 -51.88 -3.77 -6.78
CA SER A 609 -52.37 -5.11 -6.41
C SER A 609 -51.83 -6.17 -7.36
N ILE A 610 -51.85 -5.93 -8.68
CA ILE A 610 -51.27 -6.85 -9.68
C ILE A 610 -49.77 -6.99 -9.45
N LEU A 611 -49.05 -5.85 -9.26
CA LEU A 611 -47.61 -5.87 -9.04
C LEU A 611 -47.22 -6.64 -7.78
N LEU A 612 -47.96 -6.39 -6.68
CA LEU A 612 -47.75 -7.12 -5.42
C LEU A 612 -48.00 -8.60 -5.57
N LEU A 613 -49.10 -9.00 -6.27
CA LEU A 613 -49.39 -10.39 -6.58
C LEU A 613 -48.26 -11.06 -7.36
N LEU A 614 -47.72 -10.39 -8.39
CA LEU A 614 -46.63 -10.93 -9.21
C LEU A 614 -45.36 -11.08 -8.38
N ILE A 615 -45.02 -10.08 -7.56
CA ILE A 615 -43.84 -10.16 -6.67
C ILE A 615 -44.01 -11.29 -5.66
N THR A 616 -45.22 -11.49 -5.11
CA THR A 616 -45.50 -12.60 -4.19
C THR A 616 -45.38 -13.96 -4.88
N ILE A 617 -45.83 -14.07 -6.11
CA ILE A 617 -45.69 -15.30 -6.88
C ILE A 617 -44.21 -15.61 -7.12
N ILE A 618 -43.43 -14.67 -7.65
CA ILE A 618 -42.03 -14.92 -7.95
C ILE A 618 -41.19 -15.15 -6.67
N TYR A 619 -41.53 -14.48 -5.59
CA TYR A 619 -40.91 -14.71 -4.28
C TYR A 619 -41.04 -16.16 -3.80
N ASN A 620 -42.18 -16.79 -3.99
CA ASN A 620 -42.41 -18.16 -3.55
C ASN A 620 -42.00 -19.23 -4.60
N VAL A 621 -41.83 -18.85 -5.85
CA VAL A 621 -41.59 -19.83 -6.95
C VAL A 621 -40.14 -19.81 -7.42
N HIS A 622 -39.47 -18.67 -7.37
CA HIS A 622 -38.15 -18.52 -7.96
C HIS A 622 -37.00 -18.75 -6.94
N PRO A 623 -36.16 -19.79 -7.15
CA PRO A 623 -35.09 -20.18 -6.22
C PRO A 623 -34.08 -19.06 -5.89
N ALA A 624 -34.00 -18.04 -6.73
CA ALA A 624 -33.05 -16.94 -6.52
C ALA A 624 -33.31 -16.12 -5.24
N PHE A 625 -34.54 -16.17 -4.72
CA PHE A 625 -34.83 -15.50 -3.44
C PHE A 625 -34.29 -16.29 -2.24
N ASP A 626 -34.21 -17.62 -2.36
CA ASP A 626 -33.58 -18.48 -1.34
C ASP A 626 -32.05 -18.37 -1.36
N LEU A 627 -31.48 -18.03 -2.52
CA LEU A 627 -30.04 -17.77 -2.69
C LEU A 627 -29.64 -16.38 -2.20
N ALA A 628 -30.56 -15.43 -2.05
CA ALA A 628 -30.28 -14.09 -1.59
C ALA A 628 -30.25 -14.02 -0.06
N TYR A 629 -29.20 -13.46 0.52
CA TYR A 629 -29.04 -13.28 1.98
C TYR A 629 -30.22 -12.53 2.63
N SER A 630 -30.79 -11.56 1.92
CA SER A 630 -31.99 -10.85 2.36
C SER A 630 -32.88 -10.48 1.16
N PRO A 631 -33.83 -11.35 0.83
CA PRO A 631 -34.76 -11.12 -0.29
C PRO A 631 -35.55 -9.81 -0.16
N THR A 632 -35.92 -9.44 1.06
CA THR A 632 -36.65 -8.20 1.35
C THR A 632 -35.86 -6.95 1.01
N VAL A 633 -34.53 -6.94 1.22
CA VAL A 633 -33.65 -5.80 0.86
C VAL A 633 -33.60 -5.63 -0.65
N VAL A 634 -33.57 -6.73 -1.41
CA VAL A 634 -33.57 -6.68 -2.89
C VAL A 634 -34.86 -6.07 -3.41
N ILE A 635 -35.99 -6.48 -2.87
CA ILE A 635 -37.33 -5.93 -3.21
C ILE A 635 -37.38 -4.44 -2.83
N LEU A 636 -36.93 -4.10 -1.63
CA LEU A 636 -36.92 -2.70 -1.15
C LEU A 636 -36.00 -1.81 -2.04
N ALA A 637 -34.81 -2.28 -2.38
CA ALA A 637 -33.88 -1.57 -3.26
C ALA A 637 -34.50 -1.30 -4.64
N PHE A 638 -35.24 -2.30 -5.17
CA PHE A 638 -35.97 -2.14 -6.44
C PHE A 638 -37.06 -1.04 -6.33
N PHE A 639 -37.84 -1.04 -5.25
CA PHE A 639 -38.87 -0.01 -5.03
C PHE A 639 -38.26 1.39 -4.89
N ILE A 640 -37.15 1.53 -4.16
CA ILE A 640 -36.43 2.82 -4.03
C ILE A 640 -35.90 3.29 -5.37
N MET A 641 -35.28 2.39 -6.15
CA MET A 641 -34.77 2.70 -7.47
C MET A 641 -35.88 3.05 -8.44
N GLY A 642 -37.02 2.30 -8.43
CA GLY A 642 -38.19 2.56 -9.22
C GLY A 642 -38.84 3.93 -8.88
N LEU A 643 -38.97 4.23 -7.60
CA LEU A 643 -39.49 5.53 -7.17
C LEU A 643 -38.57 6.68 -7.59
N SER A 644 -37.24 6.51 -7.43
CA SER A 644 -36.25 7.48 -7.89
C SER A 644 -36.32 7.72 -9.40
N LEU A 645 -36.47 6.63 -10.18
CA LEU A 645 -36.65 6.73 -11.63
C LEU A 645 -37.95 7.48 -12.00
N ILE A 646 -39.03 7.17 -11.34
CA ILE A 646 -40.32 7.85 -11.56
C ILE A 646 -40.18 9.34 -11.26
N VAL A 647 -39.59 9.72 -10.13
CA VAL A 647 -39.36 11.14 -9.78
C VAL A 647 -38.47 11.80 -10.82
N THR A 648 -37.42 11.18 -11.24
CA THR A 648 -36.52 11.69 -12.28
C THR A 648 -37.26 11.90 -13.62
N LEU A 649 -38.09 10.94 -14.03
CA LEU A 649 -38.93 11.05 -15.23
C LEU A 649 -39.95 12.20 -15.13
N ILE A 650 -40.58 12.36 -13.97
CA ILE A 650 -41.54 13.47 -13.73
C ILE A 650 -40.82 14.80 -13.85
N ILE A 651 -39.62 14.94 -13.22
CA ILE A 651 -38.80 16.14 -13.30
C ILE A 651 -38.40 16.42 -14.76
N PHE A 652 -37.93 15.37 -15.47
CA PHE A 652 -37.50 15.51 -16.86
C PHE A 652 -38.64 15.95 -17.80
N PHE A 653 -39.81 15.31 -17.69
CA PHE A 653 -40.97 15.68 -18.51
C PHE A 653 -41.52 17.10 -18.19
N ARG A 654 -41.48 17.48 -16.90
CA ARG A 654 -41.83 18.84 -16.52
C ARG A 654 -40.85 19.89 -17.07
N PHE A 655 -39.56 19.58 -16.97
CA PHE A 655 -38.52 20.43 -17.53
C PHE A 655 -38.66 20.58 -19.06
N GLU A 656 -38.93 19.48 -19.78
CA GLU A 656 -39.16 19.49 -21.22
C GLU A 656 -40.40 20.33 -21.57
N GLU A 657 -41.47 20.24 -20.79
CA GLU A 657 -42.73 20.99 -20.99
C GLU A 657 -42.52 22.48 -20.73
N GLU A 658 -41.78 22.87 -19.68
CA GLU A 658 -41.42 24.26 -19.38
C GLU A 658 -40.47 24.85 -20.43
N MET A 659 -39.48 24.08 -20.89
CA MET A 659 -38.57 24.50 -21.97
C MET A 659 -39.33 24.68 -23.29
N ALA A 660 -40.24 23.79 -23.61
CA ALA A 660 -41.07 23.91 -24.80
C ALA A 660 -42.01 25.14 -24.72
N GLN A 661 -42.53 25.48 -23.54
CA GLN A 661 -43.31 26.71 -23.33
C GLN A 661 -42.46 27.97 -23.47
N LEU A 662 -41.22 27.98 -22.99
CA LEU A 662 -40.25 29.06 -23.16
C LEU A 662 -39.85 29.26 -24.65
N GLN A 663 -39.58 28.15 -25.35
CA GLN A 663 -39.30 28.18 -26.79
C GLN A 663 -40.50 28.65 -27.61
N ASN A 664 -41.73 28.23 -27.29
CA ASN A 664 -42.96 28.65 -27.95
C ASN A 664 -43.30 30.13 -27.66
N ARG A 665 -42.85 30.72 -26.57
CA ARG A 665 -42.96 32.16 -26.30
C ARG A 665 -41.94 32.96 -27.09
N ALA A 666 -40.80 32.37 -27.50
CA ALA A 666 -39.75 33.03 -28.26
C ALA A 666 -39.98 32.96 -29.79
N VAL A 667 -40.73 31.96 -30.27
CA VAL A 667 -40.96 31.75 -31.71
C VAL A 667 -42.47 31.58 -31.96
N ARG A 668 -43.13 32.68 -32.42
CA ARG A 668 -44.48 32.60 -33.00
C ARG A 668 -44.40 31.82 -34.32
N LYS A 669 -44.52 30.49 -34.33
CA LYS A 669 -44.84 29.66 -35.50
C LYS A 669 -45.70 28.47 -35.07
N SER A 670 -46.94 28.51 -35.54
CA SER A 670 -47.89 27.40 -35.58
C SER A 670 -47.33 26.30 -36.50
N ALA A 671 -46.86 25.23 -35.96
CA ALA A 671 -46.84 23.94 -36.59
C ALA A 671 -47.03 22.91 -35.48
N GLU A 672 -48.19 22.31 -35.43
CA GLU A 672 -48.45 21.10 -34.62
C GLU A 672 -47.63 19.95 -35.19
N GLU A 673 -46.36 19.90 -34.90
CA GLU A 673 -45.58 18.64 -35.03
C GLU A 673 -46.03 17.70 -33.91
N ILE A 674 -46.89 16.75 -34.28
CA ILE A 674 -47.22 15.63 -33.42
C ILE A 674 -45.94 14.88 -33.18
N SER A 675 -45.39 15.03 -31.99
CA SER A 675 -44.18 14.27 -31.57
C SER A 675 -44.41 12.79 -31.86
N ARG A 676 -43.48 12.15 -32.58
CA ARG A 676 -43.51 10.68 -32.88
C ARG A 676 -43.80 9.87 -31.63
N TRP A 677 -43.31 10.31 -30.51
CA TRP A 677 -43.53 9.67 -29.21
C TRP A 677 -44.98 9.77 -28.74
N LYS A 678 -45.63 10.94 -28.87
CA LYS A 678 -47.04 11.12 -28.53
C LYS A 678 -47.95 10.30 -29.47
N ALA A 679 -47.62 10.19 -30.75
CA ALA A 679 -48.31 9.35 -31.72
C ALA A 679 -48.14 7.82 -31.35
N PHE A 680 -46.97 7.39 -31.00
CA PHE A 680 -46.70 6.02 -30.55
C PHE A 680 -47.52 5.70 -29.27
N VAL A 681 -47.51 6.53 -28.25
CA VAL A 681 -48.27 6.35 -27.01
C VAL A 681 -49.77 6.33 -27.29
N ALA A 682 -50.29 7.22 -28.14
CA ALA A 682 -51.69 7.21 -28.51
C ALA A 682 -52.10 5.92 -29.27
N SER A 683 -51.28 5.49 -30.21
CA SER A 683 -51.49 4.21 -30.95
C SER A 683 -51.44 2.98 -30.04
N PHE A 684 -50.52 2.97 -29.09
CA PHE A 684 -50.42 1.95 -28.05
C PHE A 684 -51.72 1.86 -27.23
N PHE A 685 -52.21 2.96 -26.69
CA PHE A 685 -53.46 2.99 -25.91
C PHE A 685 -54.68 2.60 -26.75
N LEU A 686 -54.75 2.99 -28.04
CA LEU A 686 -55.79 2.58 -28.95
C LEU A 686 -55.75 1.06 -29.16
N GLY A 687 -54.57 0.50 -29.36
CA GLY A 687 -54.37 -0.96 -29.50
C GLY A 687 -54.83 -1.72 -28.27
N VAL A 688 -54.40 -1.31 -27.06
CA VAL A 688 -54.82 -1.96 -25.80
C VAL A 688 -56.36 -1.85 -25.60
N SER A 689 -56.95 -0.71 -25.95
CA SER A 689 -58.39 -0.55 -25.85
C SER A 689 -59.15 -1.47 -26.82
N ASN A 690 -58.67 -1.67 -28.02
CA ASN A 690 -59.21 -2.61 -28.99
C ASN A 690 -59.11 -4.09 -28.53
N LEU A 691 -57.98 -4.46 -27.94
CA LEU A 691 -57.77 -5.79 -27.36
C LEU A 691 -58.78 -6.02 -26.22
N ARG A 692 -59.06 -5.08 -25.39
CA ARG A 692 -60.02 -5.17 -24.28
C ARG A 692 -61.45 -5.40 -24.77
N ARG A 693 -61.86 -4.77 -25.87
CA ARG A 693 -63.22 -4.94 -26.44
C ARG A 693 -63.49 -6.38 -26.91
N ARG A 694 -62.45 -7.13 -27.32
CA ARG A 694 -62.54 -8.50 -27.83
C ARG A 694 -61.88 -9.51 -26.88
N ARG A 695 -62.41 -9.59 -25.63
CA ARG A 695 -61.79 -10.33 -24.53
C ARG A 695 -61.43 -11.78 -24.86
N LEU A 696 -62.39 -12.53 -25.46
CA LEU A 696 -62.17 -13.98 -25.78
C LEU A 696 -61.05 -14.14 -26.82
N ARG A 697 -61.08 -13.31 -27.87
CA ARG A 697 -60.07 -13.34 -28.92
C ARG A 697 -58.70 -12.96 -28.40
N THR A 698 -58.63 -11.97 -27.53
CA THR A 698 -57.39 -11.52 -26.89
C THR A 698 -56.84 -12.60 -25.96
N ALA A 699 -57.71 -13.24 -25.16
CA ALA A 699 -57.30 -14.36 -24.30
C ALA A 699 -56.74 -15.52 -25.11
N LEU A 700 -57.41 -15.93 -26.19
CA LEU A 700 -56.90 -16.97 -27.09
C LEU A 700 -55.54 -16.58 -27.70
N THR A 701 -55.40 -15.38 -28.21
CA THR A 701 -54.12 -14.91 -28.79
C THR A 701 -53.01 -14.87 -27.75
N CYS A 702 -53.27 -14.39 -26.54
CA CYS A 702 -52.27 -14.40 -25.44
C CYS A 702 -51.89 -15.84 -25.07
N THR A 703 -52.86 -16.75 -24.93
CA THR A 703 -52.59 -18.16 -24.64
C THR A 703 -51.78 -18.82 -25.75
N THR A 704 -52.12 -18.56 -27.01
CA THR A 704 -51.32 -19.08 -28.14
C THR A 704 -49.89 -18.58 -28.12
N LEU A 705 -49.69 -17.26 -27.85
CA LEU A 705 -48.34 -16.65 -27.72
C LEU A 705 -47.57 -17.24 -26.53
N ILE A 706 -48.23 -17.43 -25.38
CA ILE A 706 -47.61 -18.04 -24.20
C ILE A 706 -47.19 -19.49 -24.53
N ILE A 707 -48.07 -20.31 -25.14
CA ILE A 707 -47.76 -21.67 -25.54
C ILE A 707 -46.61 -21.69 -26.55
N LEU A 708 -46.66 -20.82 -27.55
CA LEU A 708 -45.61 -20.72 -28.56
C LEU A 708 -44.26 -20.34 -27.93
N THR A 709 -44.26 -19.35 -27.06
CA THR A 709 -43.03 -18.90 -26.35
C THR A 709 -42.52 -20.02 -25.44
N PHE A 710 -43.42 -20.69 -24.72
CA PHE A 710 -43.06 -21.82 -23.86
C PHE A 710 -42.46 -22.94 -24.68
N THR A 711 -43.08 -23.31 -25.81
CA THR A 711 -42.59 -24.35 -26.71
C THR A 711 -41.22 -24.00 -27.28
N ILE A 712 -41.02 -22.78 -27.74
CA ILE A 712 -39.71 -22.29 -28.23
C ILE A 712 -38.67 -22.38 -27.11
N MET A 713 -38.98 -21.91 -25.92
CA MET A 713 -38.06 -21.98 -24.78
C MET A 713 -37.75 -23.40 -24.33
N SER A 714 -38.73 -24.32 -24.39
CA SER A 714 -38.52 -25.72 -24.03
C SER A 714 -37.61 -26.46 -25.00
N PHE A 715 -37.63 -26.10 -26.30
CA PHE A 715 -36.75 -26.70 -27.32
C PHE A 715 -35.41 -25.94 -27.53
N THR A 716 -35.25 -24.72 -27.00
CA THR A 716 -34.04 -23.94 -27.12
C THR A 716 -33.23 -23.91 -25.81
N SER A 717 -32.95 -25.06 -25.22
CA SER A 717 -32.04 -25.17 -24.10
C SER A 717 -30.60 -25.07 -24.61
N VAL A 718 -29.85 -24.08 -24.13
CA VAL A 718 -28.44 -23.95 -24.46
C VAL A 718 -27.61 -24.38 -23.25
N LYS A 719 -26.87 -25.48 -23.40
CA LYS A 719 -25.85 -25.89 -22.43
C LYS A 719 -24.54 -25.21 -22.84
N SER A 720 -24.12 -24.24 -22.06
CA SER A 720 -22.79 -23.68 -22.22
C SER A 720 -21.78 -24.59 -21.55
N SER A 721 -20.90 -25.22 -22.32
CA SER A 721 -19.76 -25.95 -21.80
C SER A 721 -18.48 -25.22 -22.24
N ARG A 722 -17.61 -24.89 -21.29
CA ARG A 722 -16.26 -24.37 -21.59
C ARG A 722 -15.35 -25.58 -21.83
N LEU A 723 -15.05 -25.84 -23.10
CA LEU A 723 -14.00 -26.78 -23.49
C LEU A 723 -12.68 -26.04 -23.46
N HIS A 724 -11.76 -26.51 -22.63
CA HIS A 724 -10.38 -26.03 -22.66
C HIS A 724 -9.65 -26.75 -23.80
N ALA A 725 -9.52 -26.08 -24.93
CA ALA A 725 -8.67 -26.54 -26.00
C ALA A 725 -7.25 -26.06 -25.74
N ARG A 726 -6.27 -26.96 -25.71
CA ARG A 726 -4.86 -26.59 -25.80
C ARG A 726 -4.59 -26.25 -27.26
N ILE A 727 -4.41 -24.98 -27.56
CA ILE A 727 -3.97 -24.55 -28.86
C ILE A 727 -2.46 -24.44 -28.79
N MET A 728 -1.74 -25.26 -29.55
CA MET A 728 -0.29 -25.07 -29.72
C MET A 728 -0.08 -23.77 -30.53
N PHE A 729 0.44 -22.77 -29.88
CA PHE A 729 0.74 -21.48 -30.50
C PHE A 729 2.01 -21.56 -31.34
N ARG A 730 3.01 -22.34 -30.90
CA ARG A 730 4.27 -22.59 -31.57
C ARG A 730 4.67 -24.06 -31.44
N THR A 731 5.23 -24.61 -32.50
CA THR A 731 5.80 -25.97 -32.50
C THR A 731 7.31 -25.93 -32.20
N ASP A 732 7.94 -24.79 -32.45
CA ASP A 732 9.37 -24.56 -32.22
C ASP A 732 9.54 -23.66 -30.97
N VAL A 733 9.56 -24.30 -29.80
CA VAL A 733 9.75 -23.64 -28.51
C VAL A 733 11.14 -23.95 -27.97
N PRO A 734 11.81 -22.96 -27.35
CA PRO A 734 13.17 -23.13 -26.86
C PRO A 734 13.30 -24.17 -25.73
N TYR A 735 12.25 -24.33 -24.94
CA TYR A 735 12.16 -25.30 -23.84
C TYR A 735 10.70 -25.61 -23.47
N GLN A 736 10.48 -26.69 -22.68
CA GLN A 736 9.18 -27.05 -22.16
C GLN A 736 9.04 -26.58 -20.70
N GLY A 737 8.04 -25.76 -20.41
CA GLY A 737 7.83 -25.21 -19.09
C GLY A 737 6.87 -24.03 -19.07
N PHE A 738 6.94 -23.26 -18.00
CA PHE A 738 6.19 -22.03 -17.82
C PHE A 738 7.17 -20.87 -17.70
N PHE A 739 6.84 -19.76 -18.34
CA PHE A 739 7.52 -18.52 -18.16
C PHE A 739 6.59 -17.53 -17.44
N LEU A 740 7.00 -17.03 -16.28
CA LEU A 740 6.24 -16.10 -15.47
C LEU A 740 6.93 -14.74 -15.48
N LYS A 741 6.26 -13.74 -16.05
CA LYS A 741 6.67 -12.34 -16.00
C LYS A 741 5.49 -11.42 -15.75
N THR A 742 5.73 -10.23 -15.23
CA THR A 742 4.69 -9.18 -15.15
C THR A 742 4.49 -8.52 -16.52
N PRO A 743 3.27 -8.03 -16.85
CA PRO A 743 2.98 -7.47 -18.18
C PRO A 743 3.86 -6.27 -18.60
N ASN A 744 4.41 -5.54 -17.65
CA ASN A 744 5.23 -4.36 -17.90
C ASN A 744 6.67 -4.53 -17.39
N TRP A 745 7.16 -5.75 -17.30
CA TRP A 745 8.48 -6.07 -16.75
C TRP A 745 8.72 -5.50 -15.34
N GLN A 746 7.64 -5.30 -14.57
CA GLN A 746 7.77 -4.91 -13.17
C GLN A 746 8.28 -6.08 -12.35
N ASP A 747 9.02 -5.81 -11.30
CA ASP A 747 9.55 -6.83 -10.40
C ASP A 747 8.47 -7.73 -9.85
N LEU A 748 8.73 -9.03 -9.84
CA LEU A 748 7.97 -9.98 -9.06
C LEU A 748 8.38 -9.87 -7.59
N PRO A 749 7.45 -9.99 -6.65
CA PRO A 749 7.80 -10.06 -5.24
C PRO A 749 8.79 -11.20 -4.96
N ALA A 750 9.79 -10.96 -4.11
CA ALA A 750 10.79 -11.98 -3.78
C ALA A 750 10.17 -13.27 -3.22
N GLU A 751 9.07 -13.15 -2.49
CA GLU A 751 8.32 -14.28 -1.93
C GLU A 751 7.65 -15.16 -2.99
N ALA A 752 7.48 -14.65 -4.22
CA ALA A 752 6.95 -15.44 -5.33
C ALA A 752 7.87 -16.62 -5.67
N LEU A 753 9.20 -16.42 -5.62
CA LEU A 753 10.17 -17.47 -5.86
C LEU A 753 10.00 -18.64 -4.89
N GLY A 754 9.92 -18.35 -3.59
CA GLY A 754 9.70 -19.38 -2.55
C GLY A 754 8.36 -20.11 -2.73
N THR A 755 7.32 -19.38 -3.08
CA THR A 755 5.99 -19.96 -3.34
C THR A 755 6.02 -20.89 -4.55
N LEU A 756 6.68 -20.50 -5.63
CA LEU A 756 6.81 -21.33 -6.84
C LEU A 756 7.69 -22.55 -6.60
N ALA A 757 8.84 -22.39 -5.94
CA ALA A 757 9.74 -23.49 -5.60
C ALA A 757 9.03 -24.54 -4.74
N ASN A 758 8.24 -24.12 -3.74
CA ASN A 758 7.47 -25.01 -2.90
C ASN A 758 6.32 -25.68 -3.66
N ALA A 759 5.63 -24.94 -4.56
CA ALA A 759 4.52 -25.49 -5.35
C ALA A 759 5.00 -26.51 -6.41
N PHE A 760 6.18 -26.30 -6.97
CA PHE A 760 6.74 -27.10 -8.06
C PHE A 760 8.04 -27.80 -7.64
N HIS A 761 8.07 -28.41 -6.47
CA HIS A 761 9.27 -29.04 -5.88
C HIS A 761 9.90 -30.15 -6.76
N GLN A 762 9.18 -30.66 -7.76
CA GLN A 762 9.70 -31.62 -8.73
C GLN A 762 10.17 -30.97 -10.04
N ALA A 763 9.98 -29.67 -10.20
CA ALA A 763 10.37 -28.93 -11.37
C ALA A 763 11.56 -28.01 -11.05
N THR A 764 12.34 -27.72 -12.07
CA THR A 764 13.42 -26.73 -11.98
C THR A 764 12.83 -25.33 -12.07
N VAL A 765 13.06 -24.51 -11.07
CA VAL A 765 12.66 -23.09 -11.04
C VAL A 765 13.90 -22.23 -11.21
N GLY A 766 14.00 -21.52 -12.35
CA GLY A 766 15.10 -20.61 -12.66
C GLY A 766 14.69 -19.16 -12.49
N PRO A 767 15.13 -18.47 -11.42
CA PRO A 767 14.88 -17.04 -11.29
C PRO A 767 15.79 -16.26 -12.24
N ARG A 768 15.25 -15.18 -12.82
CA ARG A 768 16.00 -14.22 -13.63
C ARG A 768 15.88 -12.83 -13.02
N VAL A 769 16.97 -12.11 -12.98
CA VAL A 769 17.05 -10.75 -12.47
C VAL A 769 17.68 -9.86 -13.53
N TRP A 770 16.98 -8.84 -13.98
CA TRP A 770 17.52 -7.84 -14.89
C TRP A 770 17.83 -6.56 -14.15
N LEU A 771 18.97 -5.98 -14.45
CA LEU A 771 19.25 -4.61 -14.11
C LEU A 771 18.65 -3.73 -15.19
N GLU A 772 17.46 -3.22 -14.94
CA GLU A 772 16.74 -2.32 -15.81
C GLU A 772 16.67 -0.90 -15.24
N ASN A 773 16.44 0.05 -16.12
CA ASN A 773 16.11 1.41 -15.76
C ASN A 773 14.59 1.60 -15.79
N GLU A 774 14.01 2.07 -14.69
CA GLU A 774 12.59 2.45 -14.63
C GLU A 774 12.22 3.52 -15.69
N ASP A 775 13.17 4.36 -16.04
CA ASP A 775 13.02 5.41 -17.06
C ASP A 775 13.61 4.94 -18.40
N ARG A 776 12.77 4.40 -19.26
CA ARG A 776 13.15 3.89 -20.61
C ARG A 776 13.76 4.96 -21.52
N THR A 777 13.75 6.22 -21.13
CA THR A 777 14.41 7.31 -21.87
C THR A 777 15.90 7.42 -21.56
N ARG A 778 16.43 6.61 -20.65
CA ARG A 778 17.83 6.65 -20.19
C ARG A 778 18.54 5.33 -20.47
N VAL A 779 19.81 5.40 -20.69
CA VAL A 779 20.66 4.24 -20.97
C VAL A 779 21.44 3.86 -19.72
N THR A 780 21.43 2.58 -19.38
CA THR A 780 22.30 2.01 -18.35
C THR A 780 23.65 1.66 -18.98
N ARG A 781 24.74 2.07 -18.34
CA ARG A 781 26.12 1.78 -18.74
C ARG A 781 26.88 1.24 -17.54
N ILE A 782 27.21 -0.04 -17.55
CA ILE A 782 27.88 -0.73 -16.45
C ILE A 782 29.33 -0.94 -16.83
N PRO A 783 30.29 -0.33 -16.12
CA PRO A 783 31.70 -0.55 -16.40
C PRO A 783 32.12 -1.94 -15.94
N VAL A 784 32.66 -2.72 -16.87
CA VAL A 784 33.36 -3.99 -16.64
C VAL A 784 34.83 -3.74 -16.83
N MET A 785 35.65 -3.96 -15.83
CA MET A 785 37.07 -3.62 -15.81
C MET A 785 37.95 -4.86 -15.82
N PHE A 786 38.97 -4.84 -16.66
CA PHE A 786 40.05 -5.85 -16.68
C PHE A 786 41.39 -5.14 -16.78
N GLY A 787 42.11 -5.08 -15.66
CA GLY A 787 43.34 -4.27 -15.57
C GLY A 787 43.03 -2.78 -15.86
N PRO A 788 43.75 -2.16 -16.80
CA PRO A 788 43.51 -0.76 -17.20
C PRO A 788 42.34 -0.61 -18.21
N GLN A 789 41.83 -1.69 -18.75
CA GLN A 789 40.82 -1.67 -19.81
C GLN A 789 39.41 -1.70 -19.18
N THR A 790 38.51 -0.94 -19.78
CA THR A 790 37.10 -0.86 -19.34
C THR A 790 36.18 -1.02 -20.54
N PHE A 791 35.18 -1.85 -20.39
CA PHE A 791 34.09 -2.00 -21.34
C PHE A 791 32.76 -1.54 -20.67
N GLU A 792 31.97 -0.72 -21.36
CA GLU A 792 30.68 -0.30 -20.89
C GLU A 792 29.59 -1.30 -21.36
N ALA A 793 29.19 -2.19 -20.48
CA ALA A 793 28.06 -3.10 -20.73
C ALA A 793 26.73 -2.35 -20.67
N GLN A 794 25.77 -2.78 -21.49
CA GLN A 794 24.46 -2.12 -21.60
C GLN A 794 23.46 -2.64 -20.59
N GLY A 795 23.69 -3.83 -20.04
CA GLY A 795 22.82 -4.44 -19.06
C GLY A 795 23.52 -5.56 -18.31
N LEU A 796 22.88 -6.01 -17.26
CA LEU A 796 23.30 -7.16 -16.45
C LEU A 796 22.09 -8.06 -16.23
N VAL A 797 22.25 -9.35 -16.49
CA VAL A 797 21.21 -10.36 -16.22
C VAL A 797 21.76 -11.38 -15.25
N GLY A 798 21.11 -11.52 -14.10
CA GLY A 798 21.37 -12.58 -13.15
C GLY A 798 20.59 -13.84 -13.52
N LEU A 799 21.30 -14.95 -13.69
CA LEU A 799 20.76 -16.25 -14.08
C LEU A 799 21.21 -17.33 -13.09
N SER A 800 20.37 -18.31 -12.84
CA SER A 800 20.72 -19.46 -12.01
C SER A 800 21.64 -20.44 -12.75
N ALA A 801 22.37 -21.27 -11.99
CA ALA A 801 23.22 -22.31 -12.56
C ALA A 801 22.42 -23.30 -13.44
N GLN A 802 21.17 -23.54 -13.11
CA GLN A 802 20.30 -24.48 -13.82
C GLN A 802 19.73 -23.89 -15.12
N GLU A 803 19.75 -22.57 -15.28
CA GLU A 803 19.17 -21.86 -16.42
C GLU A 803 19.80 -22.29 -17.76
N GLY A 804 21.12 -22.51 -17.78
CA GLY A 804 21.82 -22.93 -18.99
C GLY A 804 21.24 -24.21 -19.58
N GLN A 805 21.03 -25.22 -18.74
CA GLN A 805 20.46 -26.52 -19.17
C GLN A 805 18.98 -26.39 -19.52
N LEU A 806 18.23 -25.55 -18.79
CA LEU A 806 16.81 -25.37 -18.95
C LEU A 806 16.49 -24.70 -20.29
N THR A 807 17.18 -23.62 -20.63
CA THR A 807 16.93 -22.82 -21.83
C THR A 807 17.89 -23.12 -22.98
N GLY A 808 18.95 -23.91 -22.75
CA GLY A 808 20.00 -24.19 -23.68
C GLY A 808 20.93 -23.01 -23.93
N LEU A 809 21.01 -22.05 -23.01
CA LEU A 809 21.93 -20.91 -23.06
C LEU A 809 23.39 -21.34 -22.92
N ASP A 810 23.67 -22.47 -22.24
CA ASP A 810 24.98 -23.09 -22.16
C ASP A 810 25.59 -23.42 -23.54
N ARG A 811 24.75 -23.71 -24.56
CA ARG A 811 25.16 -24.00 -25.94
C ARG A 811 25.59 -22.75 -26.71
N LEU A 812 25.34 -21.56 -26.17
CA LEU A 812 25.82 -20.32 -26.79
C LEU A 812 27.26 -20.00 -26.43
N LEU A 813 27.85 -20.73 -25.51
CA LEU A 813 29.22 -20.50 -25.08
C LEU A 813 30.18 -20.88 -26.22
N VAL A 814 31.11 -19.95 -26.47
CA VAL A 814 32.24 -20.15 -27.43
C VAL A 814 33.45 -20.71 -26.68
N ALA A 815 33.60 -20.37 -25.42
CA ALA A 815 34.68 -20.82 -24.56
C ALA A 815 34.23 -20.82 -23.07
N GLY A 816 34.88 -21.64 -22.25
CA GLY A 816 34.52 -21.73 -20.82
C GLY A 816 33.35 -22.66 -20.52
N GLN A 817 32.76 -22.50 -19.38
CA GLN A 817 31.66 -23.32 -18.86
C GLN A 817 30.56 -22.43 -18.25
N TRP A 818 29.33 -22.96 -18.21
CA TRP A 818 28.22 -22.35 -17.50
C TRP A 818 28.48 -22.33 -15.98
N PHE A 819 27.73 -21.55 -15.23
CA PHE A 819 27.82 -21.45 -13.78
C PHE A 819 27.73 -22.83 -13.12
N ALA A 820 28.64 -23.12 -12.19
CA ALA A 820 28.65 -24.38 -11.46
C ALA A 820 27.56 -24.42 -10.37
N ASN A 821 27.35 -23.32 -9.69
CA ASN A 821 26.32 -23.15 -8.65
C ASN A 821 25.85 -21.67 -8.57
N ASP A 822 24.77 -21.44 -7.83
CA ASP A 822 24.15 -20.10 -7.71
C ASP A 822 24.90 -19.15 -6.77
N THR A 823 25.90 -19.62 -6.03
CA THR A 823 26.69 -18.86 -5.05
C THR A 823 28.07 -18.46 -5.54
N ASP A 824 28.51 -18.97 -6.68
CA ASP A 824 29.82 -18.64 -7.23
C ASP A 824 29.85 -17.20 -7.76
N PRO A 825 30.81 -16.36 -7.38
CA PRO A 825 31.00 -15.04 -7.92
C PRO A 825 31.59 -15.13 -9.34
N ALA A 826 30.75 -15.55 -10.29
CA ALA A 826 31.16 -15.80 -11.67
C ALA A 826 30.33 -14.94 -12.63
N VAL A 827 30.94 -14.62 -13.79
CA VAL A 827 30.27 -13.88 -14.86
C VAL A 827 30.56 -14.53 -16.22
N ILE A 828 29.57 -14.54 -17.08
CA ILE A 828 29.67 -14.91 -18.47
C ILE A 828 29.62 -13.63 -19.30
N ILE A 829 30.62 -13.38 -20.11
CA ILE A 829 30.77 -12.14 -20.89
C ILE A 829 30.56 -12.41 -22.38
N SER A 830 30.25 -11.37 -23.15
CA SER A 830 30.12 -11.48 -24.57
C SER A 830 31.50 -11.57 -25.25
N ARG A 831 31.57 -12.19 -26.42
CA ARG A 831 32.82 -12.26 -27.22
C ARG A 831 33.34 -10.87 -27.54
N ARG A 832 32.45 -9.96 -27.92
CA ARG A 832 32.79 -8.56 -28.19
C ARG A 832 33.41 -7.87 -26.97
N MET A 833 32.92 -8.14 -25.78
CA MET A 833 33.49 -7.63 -24.53
C MET A 833 34.84 -8.23 -24.25
N ALA A 834 35.01 -9.56 -24.43
CA ALA A 834 36.27 -10.24 -24.22
C ALA A 834 37.35 -9.70 -25.16
N ASP A 835 37.02 -9.52 -26.45
CA ASP A 835 37.96 -8.97 -27.46
C ASP A 835 38.36 -7.52 -27.12
N SER A 836 37.39 -6.68 -26.68
CA SER A 836 37.63 -5.29 -26.29
C SER A 836 38.50 -5.17 -25.05
N LEU A 837 38.32 -6.05 -24.08
CA LEU A 837 39.09 -6.10 -22.83
C LEU A 837 40.45 -6.82 -23.00
N GLY A 838 40.72 -7.43 -24.19
CA GLY A 838 41.94 -8.18 -24.43
C GLY A 838 42.02 -9.50 -23.66
N ILE A 839 40.88 -10.06 -23.30
CA ILE A 839 40.78 -11.32 -22.56
C ILE A 839 41.02 -12.48 -23.52
N ARG A 840 42.02 -13.32 -23.22
CA ARG A 840 42.36 -14.48 -24.01
C ARG A 840 41.44 -15.65 -23.69
N LEU A 841 40.83 -16.22 -24.73
CA LEU A 841 39.87 -17.32 -24.62
C LEU A 841 40.49 -18.63 -24.07
N ASP A 842 41.83 -18.80 -24.20
CA ASP A 842 42.57 -19.97 -23.70
C ASP A 842 42.88 -19.90 -22.19
N ARG A 843 42.65 -18.74 -21.52
CA ARG A 843 42.92 -18.52 -20.09
C ARG A 843 41.73 -17.98 -19.31
N ILE A 844 40.54 -18.24 -19.76
CA ILE A 844 39.29 -17.72 -19.17
C ILE A 844 39.18 -18.11 -17.67
N ASP A 845 39.49 -19.35 -17.33
CA ASP A 845 39.38 -19.88 -15.96
C ASP A 845 40.29 -19.18 -14.94
N GLN A 846 41.28 -18.42 -15.38
CA GLN A 846 42.21 -17.63 -14.56
C GLN A 846 41.94 -16.13 -14.65
N THR A 847 40.90 -15.73 -15.36
CA THR A 847 40.57 -14.33 -15.61
C THR A 847 39.49 -13.85 -14.65
N GLU A 848 39.77 -12.74 -13.98
CA GLU A 848 38.81 -12.04 -13.16
C GLU A 848 38.53 -10.66 -13.74
N VAL A 849 37.30 -10.27 -13.74
CA VAL A 849 36.85 -8.91 -14.08
C VAL A 849 36.19 -8.25 -12.88
N THR A 850 36.26 -6.94 -12.81
CA THR A 850 35.63 -6.18 -11.75
C THR A 850 34.36 -5.50 -12.25
N VAL A 851 33.25 -5.73 -11.58
CA VAL A 851 31.97 -5.07 -11.83
C VAL A 851 31.48 -4.48 -10.51
N TRP A 852 31.27 -3.18 -10.47
CA TRP A 852 30.86 -2.44 -9.26
C TRP A 852 31.71 -2.78 -8.02
N GLY A 853 33.04 -2.78 -8.19
CA GLY A 853 33.98 -3.03 -7.08
C GLY A 853 34.13 -4.49 -6.67
N THR A 854 33.27 -5.37 -7.15
CA THR A 854 33.31 -6.81 -6.86
C THR A 854 34.03 -7.55 -7.99
N ARG A 855 34.95 -8.47 -7.62
CA ARG A 855 35.68 -9.32 -8.55
C ARG A 855 34.86 -10.56 -8.89
N TYR A 856 34.67 -10.79 -10.16
CA TYR A 856 33.99 -11.97 -10.70
C TYR A 856 34.94 -12.78 -11.57
N LYS A 857 34.94 -14.08 -11.35
CA LYS A 857 35.64 -15.01 -12.24
C LYS A 857 34.90 -15.08 -13.58
N VAL A 858 35.57 -14.94 -14.68
CA VAL A 858 34.98 -15.18 -16.00
C VAL A 858 34.84 -16.68 -16.20
N SER A 859 33.63 -17.21 -16.10
CA SER A 859 33.35 -18.63 -16.28
C SER A 859 33.18 -19.02 -17.75
N GLY A 860 32.70 -18.11 -18.58
CA GLY A 860 32.46 -18.39 -20.00
C GLY A 860 32.36 -17.14 -20.85
N VAL A 861 32.44 -17.36 -22.15
CA VAL A 861 32.25 -16.35 -23.19
C VAL A 861 31.18 -16.82 -24.15
N PHE A 862 30.16 -16.00 -24.42
CA PHE A 862 29.10 -16.33 -25.35
C PHE A 862 29.19 -15.55 -26.66
N ASP A 863 28.50 -16.05 -27.69
CA ASP A 863 28.42 -15.42 -29.01
C ASP A 863 27.23 -14.44 -29.04
N ASP A 864 27.54 -13.15 -29.18
CA ASP A 864 26.54 -12.07 -29.23
C ASP A 864 25.47 -12.30 -30.30
N SER A 865 25.91 -12.68 -31.51
CA SER A 865 24.99 -12.84 -32.65
C SER A 865 24.00 -13.96 -32.49
N ARG A 866 24.38 -15.03 -31.75
CA ARG A 866 23.48 -16.13 -31.42
C ARG A 866 22.50 -15.78 -30.30
N LEU A 867 22.90 -14.94 -29.36
CA LEU A 867 22.01 -14.50 -28.28
C LEU A 867 20.90 -13.59 -28.83
N GLU A 868 21.22 -12.67 -29.73
CA GLU A 868 20.25 -11.76 -30.36
C GLU A 868 19.14 -12.50 -31.13
N THR A 869 19.43 -13.67 -31.67
CA THR A 869 18.46 -14.49 -32.39
C THR A 869 17.62 -15.39 -31.48
N ARG A 870 17.97 -15.47 -30.20
CA ARG A 870 17.29 -16.36 -29.24
C ARG A 870 16.04 -15.67 -28.67
N THR A 871 14.93 -16.36 -28.74
CA THR A 871 13.65 -15.89 -28.19
C THR A 871 13.21 -16.80 -27.06
N ASP A 872 12.45 -16.23 -26.11
CA ASP A 872 11.83 -16.97 -25.01
C ASP A 872 10.44 -17.56 -25.42
N LEU A 873 9.74 -18.18 -24.45
CA LEU A 873 8.43 -18.80 -24.67
C LEU A 873 7.36 -17.80 -25.17
N ASP A 874 7.48 -16.55 -24.84
CA ASP A 874 6.59 -15.48 -25.34
C ASP A 874 6.97 -14.97 -26.75
N GLY A 875 8.09 -15.43 -27.28
CA GLY A 875 8.59 -15.03 -28.58
C GLY A 875 9.36 -13.70 -28.58
N GLU A 876 9.57 -13.11 -27.42
CA GLU A 876 10.40 -11.95 -27.23
C GLU A 876 11.88 -12.37 -27.05
N PRO A 877 12.86 -11.50 -27.33
CA PRO A 877 14.27 -11.78 -27.04
C PRO A 877 14.47 -12.06 -25.55
N LEU A 878 15.48 -12.90 -25.23
CA LEU A 878 15.83 -13.22 -23.84
C LEU A 878 16.29 -12.00 -23.03
N THR A 879 16.84 -11.02 -23.71
CA THR A 879 17.15 -9.71 -23.16
C THR A 879 16.27 -8.68 -23.86
N GLU A 880 15.67 -7.75 -23.11
CA GLU A 880 14.92 -6.66 -23.72
C GLU A 880 15.84 -5.96 -24.74
N GLY A 881 15.47 -5.96 -26.02
CA GLY A 881 16.32 -5.43 -27.05
C GLY A 881 16.45 -3.91 -26.91
N GLU A 882 17.56 -3.46 -26.35
CA GLU A 882 17.91 -2.03 -26.25
C GLU A 882 17.89 -1.31 -27.62
N ALA A 883 18.09 -2.04 -28.72
CA ALA A 883 18.06 -1.46 -30.06
C ALA A 883 16.70 -0.79 -30.38
N THR A 884 15.60 -1.31 -29.90
CA THR A 884 14.28 -0.73 -30.13
C THR A 884 14.02 0.45 -29.19
N SER A 885 14.40 0.33 -27.92
CA SER A 885 14.19 1.39 -26.93
C SER A 885 15.14 2.58 -27.14
N LEU A 886 16.38 2.33 -27.50
CA LEU A 886 17.35 3.40 -27.82
C LEU A 886 16.97 4.11 -29.13
N HIS A 887 16.51 3.38 -30.13
CA HIS A 887 16.06 3.95 -31.40
C HIS A 887 14.80 4.78 -31.21
N GLU A 888 13.85 4.31 -30.39
CA GLU A 888 12.65 5.06 -30.01
C GLU A 888 12.99 6.28 -29.14
N ALA A 889 13.93 6.17 -28.20
CA ALA A 889 14.39 7.27 -27.37
C ALA A 889 15.11 8.35 -28.21
N LEU A 890 15.97 7.94 -29.13
CA LEU A 890 16.65 8.86 -30.07
C LEU A 890 15.67 9.53 -31.03
N GLN A 891 14.69 8.79 -31.55
CA GLN A 891 13.61 9.38 -32.37
C GLN A 891 12.72 10.34 -31.57
N GLN A 892 12.45 10.06 -30.30
CA GLN A 892 11.70 10.98 -29.45
C GLN A 892 12.49 12.26 -29.16
N GLU A 893 13.80 12.16 -28.99
CA GLU A 893 14.66 13.32 -28.75
C GLU A 893 14.85 14.14 -30.03
N GLU A 894 15.00 13.50 -31.16
CA GLU A 894 15.00 14.14 -32.50
C GLU A 894 13.66 14.84 -32.78
N ASN A 895 12.52 14.18 -32.49
CA ASN A 895 11.20 14.75 -32.62
C ASN A 895 10.95 15.92 -31.66
N ARG A 896 11.52 15.88 -30.44
CA ARG A 896 11.49 17.00 -29.50
C ARG A 896 12.33 18.19 -29.96
N GLN A 897 13.50 17.94 -30.52
CA GLN A 897 14.37 18.99 -31.05
C GLN A 897 13.79 19.62 -32.33
N GLU A 898 13.07 18.86 -33.13
CA GLU A 898 12.39 19.34 -34.34
C GLU A 898 11.01 19.95 -34.07
N GLY A 899 10.54 19.99 -32.83
CA GLY A 899 9.23 20.56 -32.44
C GLY A 899 8.03 19.80 -32.99
N ARG A 900 8.20 18.56 -33.42
CA ARG A 900 7.11 17.70 -33.90
C ARG A 900 6.32 17.11 -32.73
N PRO A 901 4.96 17.07 -32.81
CA PRO A 901 4.15 16.50 -31.74
C PRO A 901 4.42 14.99 -31.59
N ASP A 902 4.61 14.58 -30.37
CA ASP A 902 4.86 13.20 -29.96
C ASP A 902 3.70 12.27 -30.36
N ASN A 903 3.92 11.46 -31.37
CA ASN A 903 2.93 10.51 -31.90
C ASN A 903 2.90 9.16 -31.15
N THR A 904 3.82 8.94 -30.20
CA THR A 904 3.92 7.69 -29.43
C THR A 904 2.73 7.46 -28.50
N ASN A 905 2.08 8.53 -28.04
CA ASN A 905 0.84 8.40 -27.25
C ASN A 905 -0.34 7.79 -28.05
N LYS A 906 -0.32 7.84 -29.37
CA LYS A 906 -1.33 7.20 -30.21
C LYS A 906 -1.05 5.73 -30.50
N GLN A 907 0.23 5.31 -30.49
CA GLN A 907 0.60 3.90 -30.62
C GLN A 907 0.39 3.14 -29.32
N ASN A 908 0.76 3.70 -28.16
CA ASN A 908 0.44 3.11 -26.85
C ASN A 908 -1.08 3.04 -26.59
N GLN A 909 -1.89 3.98 -27.09
CA GLN A 909 -3.34 3.87 -27.05
C GLN A 909 -3.91 2.84 -28.05
N ARG A 910 -3.19 2.49 -29.12
CA ARG A 910 -3.59 1.39 -30.02
C ARG A 910 -3.25 0.02 -29.43
N HIS A 911 -2.14 -0.12 -28.70
CA HIS A 911 -1.84 -1.35 -27.95
C HIS A 911 -2.74 -1.56 -26.71
N GLN A 912 -3.31 -0.49 -26.13
CA GLN A 912 -4.30 -0.60 -25.06
C GLN A 912 -5.73 -0.92 -25.55
N LYS A 913 -5.99 -0.96 -26.87
CA LYS A 913 -7.30 -1.29 -27.46
C LYS A 913 -7.51 -2.76 -27.82
N PHE A 914 -6.55 -3.63 -27.53
CA PHE A 914 -6.86 -5.04 -27.47
C PHE A 914 -7.50 -5.31 -26.11
N PRO A 915 -8.68 -5.98 -26.06
CA PRO A 915 -9.24 -6.39 -24.78
C PRO A 915 -8.15 -7.21 -24.07
N PRO A 916 -7.99 -7.05 -22.76
CA PRO A 916 -7.08 -7.91 -22.02
C PRO A 916 -7.48 -9.33 -22.35
N TYR A 917 -6.62 -10.08 -23.00
CA TYR A 917 -6.80 -11.51 -23.13
C TYR A 917 -7.02 -11.98 -21.69
N SER A 918 -8.20 -12.50 -21.43
CA SER A 918 -8.44 -13.25 -20.21
C SER A 918 -7.35 -14.29 -20.19
N THR A 919 -6.36 -14.10 -19.33
CA THR A 919 -5.31 -15.07 -19.11
C THR A 919 -5.98 -16.41 -18.93
N PRO A 920 -5.68 -17.42 -19.74
CA PRO A 920 -6.18 -18.74 -19.45
C PRO A 920 -5.70 -19.06 -18.03
N ASP A 921 -6.63 -19.43 -17.16
CA ASP A 921 -6.31 -19.85 -15.81
C ASP A 921 -5.16 -20.87 -15.86
N PRO A 922 -4.02 -20.60 -15.23
CA PRO A 922 -3.02 -21.65 -15.10
C PRO A 922 -3.63 -22.81 -14.33
N LEU A 923 -3.41 -24.00 -14.84
CA LEU A 923 -3.80 -25.27 -14.21
C LEU A 923 -3.24 -25.42 -12.81
#